data_2e82d9f5b1b54827a52186082ebdb5fe
#
_entry.id   2e82d9f5b1b54827a52186082ebdb5fe
#
_cell.length_a   1.000
_cell.length_b   1.000
_cell.length_c   1.000
_cell.angle_alpha   90.00
_cell.angle_beta   90.00
_cell.angle_gamma   90.00
#
_symmetry.space_group_name_H-M   'P 1'
#
loop_
_entity.id
_entity.type
_entity.pdbx_description
1 polymer ?
#
loop_
_entity_poly.entity_id
_entity_poly.type
_entity_poly.pdbx_seq_one_letter_code
_entity_poly.pdbx_strand_id
1 'polypeptide(L)'
;MPQKQLYGYFDNKAREFVITRPDTPIPWINYIGCQDYLGIISNTAGGYSFYRDARLRRLTRYHYNVIPKDNPGRYIYVCDGKKTWNPGAKPVKTKLDDYKCRHGLGVTVIEGALNGLKVSTTYFVPIDTNAEIWSVSVKNESRKNKEIDLFSYVEFCLYDALDDATNFQRDWKIAGFDTSRDAFLGRLNDYGCPDVVKHRKATNSVAHSWQPIGSHQVKMSLKPGQTKRLHFVLGYIENPKEEKFASPGVINKKRFYETIAAFKTTGQVGAKLKKLKNFWADALSGYQVKINNEHVERMANIWNQYQCMVTFNLSRAASSFETGVSRGLGFRDSNQDILGFVHIVPERARRRIIDLASTQNHDGSCYHQYQPLTKKGNTAVGTGFSDDPLWLIVSTAAYIKETGDWTILDAPAGYQDVPGSEKNTTLLDHLHLSMKHVLDLRGSHGLPLIQHADWNDCLNLNCFSNNPGESFQTSGDIEGGSAESVMVAQLFVYAAKEMVQLLEHLDQKNRAVEYARQADDMRKVVLKHGWDGEWFIRAYDHFEKPVGSKVCDEGKIFIETQGWGVMAGIGIDDGKALSALDSSWQYLADENGMVLNQPAYTKYRDYLGEITSYPPGYKENASIFCHNNTWVIIAETLLGRGDKAWELYKRICPSTKEDKSDVYKCEPYCFAQTISGHDSPGPGEAKNSWLTGTASWSLVALTQYILGVRAELDGLRIDPCIPPEWSGFNIMRKFRGVTYNIKVLNPDKVMKGVKKMLVNGKPQAGNIVGLFKKGSVVKVEVYLG
;
A
#
# COMPACT_ATOMS: atom_id res chain seq x y z
N MET A 1 30.49 16.01 -16.94
CA MET A 1 30.22 15.15 -15.78
C MET A 1 30.12 13.73 -16.29
N PRO A 2 30.70 12.71 -15.65
CA PRO A 2 30.49 11.33 -16.07
C PRO A 2 28.98 11.04 -16.02
N GLN A 3 28.48 10.37 -17.04
CA GLN A 3 27.06 9.99 -17.11
C GLN A 3 26.73 9.18 -15.87
N LYS A 4 25.79 9.66 -15.04
CA LYS A 4 25.39 9.01 -13.79
C LYS A 4 24.80 7.64 -14.15
N GLN A 5 25.42 6.57 -13.69
CA GLN A 5 24.98 5.22 -14.00
C GLN A 5 23.70 4.95 -13.20
N LEU A 6 22.56 4.77 -13.88
CA LEU A 6 21.28 4.44 -13.27
C LEU A 6 21.36 3.07 -12.57
N TYR A 7 20.54 2.89 -11.53
CA TYR A 7 20.43 1.61 -10.82
C TYR A 7 19.65 0.56 -11.61
N GLY A 8 18.83 0.98 -12.56
CA GLY A 8 18.00 0.11 -13.37
C GLY A 8 17.17 0.87 -14.39
N TYR A 9 16.19 0.19 -14.98
CA TYR A 9 15.29 0.75 -15.98
C TYR A 9 13.97 -0.03 -16.05
N PHE A 10 12.90 0.61 -16.55
CA PHE A 10 11.62 -0.04 -16.81
C PHE A 10 11.64 -0.83 -18.13
N ASP A 11 11.26 -2.10 -18.08
CA ASP A 11 10.83 -2.88 -19.24
C ASP A 11 9.29 -2.94 -19.26
N ASN A 12 8.68 -1.95 -19.90
CA ASN A 12 7.21 -1.84 -19.97
C ASN A 12 6.58 -3.03 -20.70
N LYS A 13 7.28 -3.65 -21.65
CA LYS A 13 6.77 -4.81 -22.39
C LYS A 13 6.75 -6.07 -21.53
N ALA A 14 7.80 -6.29 -20.77
CA ALA A 14 7.87 -7.41 -19.81
C ALA A 14 7.07 -7.13 -18.55
N ARG A 15 6.67 -5.87 -18.28
CA ARG A 15 6.08 -5.39 -17.01
C ARG A 15 7.01 -5.67 -15.84
N GLU A 16 8.29 -5.30 -16.01
CA GLU A 16 9.36 -5.51 -15.05
C GLU A 16 10.14 -4.22 -14.83
N PHE A 17 10.68 -4.06 -13.65
CA PHE A 17 11.75 -3.12 -13.37
C PHE A 17 13.05 -3.92 -13.27
N VAL A 18 14.03 -3.57 -14.09
CA VAL A 18 15.30 -4.28 -14.23
C VAL A 18 16.38 -3.52 -13.46
N ILE A 19 16.87 -4.11 -12.36
CA ILE A 19 17.95 -3.58 -11.55
C ILE A 19 19.26 -4.17 -12.05
N THR A 20 20.23 -3.31 -12.36
CA THR A 20 21.50 -3.69 -13.04
C THR A 20 22.69 -3.73 -12.09
N ARG A 21 22.53 -3.33 -10.83
CA ARG A 21 23.58 -3.33 -9.82
C ARG A 21 23.00 -3.66 -8.43
N PRO A 22 23.71 -4.46 -7.61
CA PRO A 22 23.17 -4.95 -6.34
C PRO A 22 23.17 -3.92 -5.19
N ASP A 23 23.92 -2.83 -5.33
CA ASP A 23 24.17 -1.79 -4.34
C ASP A 23 23.17 -0.63 -4.45
N THR A 24 21.88 -0.93 -4.56
CA THR A 24 20.80 0.07 -4.49
C THR A 24 20.87 0.86 -3.18
N PRO A 25 20.41 2.14 -3.12
CA PRO A 25 20.54 3.00 -1.94
C PRO A 25 19.99 2.38 -0.66
N ILE A 26 18.84 1.70 -0.79
CA ILE A 26 18.23 0.79 0.19
C ILE A 26 17.88 -0.51 -0.55
N PRO A 27 17.57 -1.61 0.15
CA PRO A 27 17.07 -2.80 -0.52
C PRO A 27 15.77 -2.47 -1.28
N TRP A 28 15.81 -2.56 -2.61
CA TRP A 28 14.61 -2.40 -3.43
C TRP A 28 13.84 -3.71 -3.47
N ILE A 29 12.61 -3.66 -3.04
CA ILE A 29 11.81 -4.84 -2.77
C ILE A 29 10.70 -5.06 -3.79
N ASN A 30 10.21 -6.30 -3.80
CA ASN A 30 8.99 -6.72 -4.44
C ASN A 30 8.16 -7.57 -3.47
N TYR A 31 6.85 -7.56 -3.64
CA TYR A 31 5.96 -8.48 -2.92
C TYR A 31 5.63 -9.66 -3.83
N ILE A 32 5.72 -10.87 -3.28
CA ILE A 32 5.29 -12.10 -3.93
C ILE A 32 4.10 -12.68 -3.18
N GLY A 33 3.16 -13.26 -3.91
CA GLY A 33 1.89 -13.75 -3.33
C GLY A 33 0.72 -12.84 -3.65
N CYS A 34 -0.48 -13.35 -3.53
CA CYS A 34 -1.70 -12.63 -3.86
C CYS A 34 -2.90 -12.94 -2.98
N GLN A 35 -2.80 -13.86 -2.04
CA GLN A 35 -3.85 -14.27 -1.12
C GLN A 35 -3.30 -14.53 0.28
N ASP A 36 -3.31 -15.78 0.72
CA ASP A 36 -2.96 -16.16 2.09
C ASP A 36 -1.46 -16.27 2.33
N TYR A 37 -0.67 -16.69 1.33
CA TYR A 37 0.78 -16.78 1.44
C TYR A 37 1.41 -15.57 0.77
N LEU A 38 2.19 -14.82 1.53
CA LEU A 38 2.79 -13.56 1.12
C LEU A 38 4.25 -13.51 1.52
N GLY A 39 5.05 -12.81 0.72
CA GLY A 39 6.46 -12.61 1.02
C GLY A 39 6.99 -11.31 0.46
N ILE A 40 8.00 -10.76 1.13
CA ILE A 40 8.81 -9.64 0.67
C ILE A 40 10.14 -10.19 0.20
N ILE A 41 10.61 -9.74 -0.95
CA ILE A 41 11.91 -10.10 -1.49
C ILE A 41 12.63 -8.88 -2.04
N SER A 42 13.88 -8.67 -1.62
CA SER A 42 14.72 -7.59 -2.13
C SER A 42 15.45 -7.99 -3.41
N ASN A 43 16.05 -6.99 -4.06
CA ASN A 43 16.92 -7.19 -5.21
C ASN A 43 18.11 -8.12 -4.93
N THR A 44 18.47 -8.36 -3.67
CA THR A 44 19.56 -9.27 -3.26
C THR A 44 19.07 -10.53 -2.54
N ALA A 45 17.77 -10.84 -2.64
CA ALA A 45 17.07 -11.99 -2.06
C ALA A 45 16.85 -11.94 -0.53
N GLY A 46 17.05 -10.79 0.11
CA GLY A 46 16.63 -10.53 1.49
C GLY A 46 15.10 -10.47 1.63
N GLY A 47 14.61 -10.47 2.87
CA GLY A 47 13.19 -10.38 3.17
C GLY A 47 12.63 -11.63 3.86
N TYR A 48 11.29 -11.72 3.94
CA TYR A 48 10.61 -12.75 4.71
C TYR A 48 9.28 -13.20 4.09
N SER A 49 8.77 -14.31 4.59
CA SER A 49 7.47 -14.86 4.19
C SER A 49 6.58 -15.15 5.39
N PHE A 50 5.28 -15.10 5.18
CA PHE A 50 4.27 -15.36 6.21
C PHE A 50 2.97 -15.88 5.60
N TYR A 51 2.11 -16.44 6.47
CA TYR A 51 0.79 -16.93 6.12
C TYR A 51 -0.27 -16.07 6.82
N ARG A 52 -1.07 -15.29 6.10
CA ARG A 52 -2.14 -14.39 6.55
C ARG A 52 -1.72 -13.28 7.51
N ASP A 53 -0.95 -13.60 8.53
CA ASP A 53 -0.55 -12.66 9.58
C ASP A 53 0.97 -12.59 9.67
N ALA A 54 1.51 -11.40 9.43
CA ALA A 54 2.96 -11.17 9.40
C ALA A 54 3.64 -11.30 10.77
N ARG A 55 2.88 -11.24 11.87
CA ARG A 55 3.36 -11.45 13.22
C ARG A 55 3.19 -12.89 13.66
N LEU A 56 1.95 -13.39 13.68
CA LEU A 56 1.57 -14.65 14.33
C LEU A 56 1.69 -15.89 13.43
N ARG A 57 2.04 -15.70 12.15
CA ARG A 57 2.26 -16.78 11.18
C ARG A 57 3.49 -16.49 10.31
N ARG A 58 4.50 -15.87 10.91
CA ARG A 58 5.80 -15.63 10.28
C ARG A 58 6.50 -16.95 10.02
N LEU A 59 6.94 -17.17 8.78
CA LEU A 59 7.62 -18.41 8.37
C LEU A 59 9.12 -18.25 8.38
N THR A 60 9.61 -17.16 7.81
CA THR A 60 11.04 -16.89 7.72
C THR A 60 11.40 -15.69 8.58
N ARG A 61 12.60 -15.75 9.11
CA ARG A 61 13.13 -14.75 10.02
C ARG A 61 13.51 -13.47 9.29
N TYR A 62 13.27 -12.34 9.93
CA TYR A 62 13.70 -11.03 9.45
C TYR A 62 13.79 -10.03 10.62
N HIS A 63 14.95 -9.38 10.73
CA HIS A 63 15.18 -8.31 11.69
C HIS A 63 15.22 -6.97 10.98
N TYR A 64 14.11 -6.27 10.93
CA TYR A 64 14.01 -4.99 10.22
C TYR A 64 14.76 -3.83 10.91
N ASN A 65 15.08 -3.95 12.20
CA ASN A 65 15.89 -2.95 12.92
C ASN A 65 17.34 -2.87 12.45
N VAL A 66 17.77 -3.72 11.51
CA VAL A 66 19.13 -3.78 10.97
C VAL A 66 19.24 -3.09 9.61
N ILE A 67 18.34 -2.21 9.29
CA ILE A 67 18.33 -1.43 8.05
C ILE A 67 19.62 -0.56 7.97
N PRO A 68 20.26 -0.49 6.80
CA PRO A 68 19.87 -1.03 5.49
C PRO A 68 20.39 -2.43 5.19
N LYS A 69 20.62 -3.26 6.16
CA LYS A 69 21.14 -4.63 5.97
C LYS A 69 20.04 -5.55 5.46
N ASP A 70 20.38 -6.33 4.45
CA ASP A 70 19.51 -7.23 3.75
C ASP A 70 19.75 -8.67 4.21
N ASN A 71 19.58 -8.90 5.50
CA ASN A 71 19.70 -10.17 6.19
C ASN A 71 18.59 -10.31 7.23
N PRO A 72 18.08 -11.52 7.43
CA PRO A 72 18.18 -12.73 6.63
C PRO A 72 17.30 -12.73 5.37
N GLY A 73 17.38 -13.79 4.57
CA GLY A 73 16.68 -13.93 3.32
C GLY A 73 16.63 -15.35 2.78
N ARG A 74 16.39 -15.48 1.46
CA ARG A 74 16.29 -16.74 0.73
C ARG A 74 17.50 -16.90 -0.14
N TYR A 75 18.58 -17.50 0.39
CA TYR A 75 19.86 -17.48 -0.31
C TYR A 75 20.18 -18.79 -1.02
N ILE A 76 20.79 -18.62 -2.18
CA ILE A 76 21.45 -19.69 -2.93
C ILE A 76 22.95 -19.39 -2.88
N TYR A 77 23.72 -20.29 -2.29
CA TYR A 77 25.17 -20.23 -2.32
C TYR A 77 25.70 -21.14 -3.42
N VAL A 78 26.68 -20.66 -4.15
CA VAL A 78 27.35 -21.38 -5.21
C VAL A 78 28.84 -21.49 -4.87
N CYS A 79 29.35 -22.72 -4.75
CA CYS A 79 30.75 -22.98 -4.50
C CYS A 79 31.40 -23.55 -5.77
N ASP A 80 32.30 -22.80 -6.40
CA ASP A 80 33.07 -23.15 -7.60
C ASP A 80 34.55 -23.04 -7.29
N GLY A 81 35.25 -24.19 -7.24
CA GLY A 81 36.65 -24.20 -6.83
C GLY A 81 36.84 -23.66 -5.41
N LYS A 82 37.68 -22.65 -5.24
CA LYS A 82 37.92 -21.97 -3.96
C LYS A 82 36.98 -20.80 -3.69
N LYS A 83 36.07 -20.46 -4.64
CA LYS A 83 35.19 -19.30 -4.53
C LYS A 83 33.78 -19.69 -4.10
N THR A 84 33.24 -18.93 -3.17
CA THR A 84 31.83 -18.98 -2.76
C THR A 84 31.17 -17.65 -3.07
N TRP A 85 29.97 -17.69 -3.63
CA TRP A 85 29.23 -16.51 -4.04
C TRP A 85 27.71 -16.75 -4.05
N ASN A 86 26.95 -15.66 -4.12
CA ASN A 86 25.48 -15.67 -4.25
C ASN A 86 25.08 -14.98 -5.56
N PRO A 87 24.07 -15.47 -6.31
CA PRO A 87 23.56 -14.79 -7.50
C PRO A 87 23.07 -13.35 -7.22
N GLY A 88 22.52 -13.11 -6.01
CA GLY A 88 22.10 -11.78 -5.53
C GLY A 88 23.23 -10.94 -4.93
N ALA A 89 24.48 -11.30 -5.07
CA ALA A 89 25.66 -10.67 -4.47
C ALA A 89 25.74 -10.78 -2.93
N LYS A 90 24.64 -10.66 -2.22
CA LYS A 90 24.58 -10.84 -0.75
C LYS A 90 24.12 -12.26 -0.40
N PRO A 91 24.47 -12.77 0.78
CA PRO A 91 25.24 -12.12 1.86
C PRO A 91 26.75 -12.20 1.72
N VAL A 92 27.33 -13.05 0.85
CA VAL A 92 28.80 -13.27 0.74
C VAL A 92 29.54 -12.03 0.23
N LYS A 93 28.87 -11.20 -0.58
CA LYS A 93 29.42 -9.96 -1.17
C LYS A 93 30.60 -10.19 -2.12
N THR A 94 30.76 -11.39 -2.68
CA THR A 94 31.73 -11.64 -3.73
C THR A 94 31.36 -10.81 -4.96
N LYS A 95 32.34 -10.09 -5.52
CA LYS A 95 32.14 -9.31 -6.76
C LYS A 95 31.80 -10.26 -7.90
N LEU A 96 30.66 -10.04 -8.53
CA LEU A 96 30.17 -10.79 -9.69
C LEU A 96 30.71 -10.22 -11.01
N ASP A 97 30.80 -11.05 -12.02
CA ASP A 97 31.11 -10.64 -13.40
C ASP A 97 29.88 -9.96 -14.05
N ASP A 98 28.67 -10.46 -13.72
CA ASP A 98 27.39 -9.88 -14.16
C ASP A 98 26.34 -10.06 -13.06
N TYR A 99 25.46 -9.09 -12.92
CA TYR A 99 24.35 -9.11 -11.99
C TYR A 99 23.13 -8.45 -12.62
N LYS A 100 21.96 -9.06 -12.39
CA LYS A 100 20.68 -8.50 -12.79
C LYS A 100 19.56 -9.00 -11.86
N CYS A 101 18.71 -8.08 -11.41
CA CYS A 101 17.45 -8.44 -10.76
C CYS A 101 16.29 -7.87 -11.57
N ARG A 102 15.25 -8.67 -11.77
CA ARG A 102 13.99 -8.25 -12.39
C ARG A 102 12.85 -8.41 -11.40
N HIS A 103 12.30 -7.29 -10.97
CA HIS A 103 11.06 -7.26 -10.22
C HIS A 103 9.88 -7.11 -11.18
N GLY A 104 9.02 -8.10 -11.19
CA GLY A 104 7.78 -8.10 -11.97
C GLY A 104 6.57 -8.37 -11.09
N LEU A 105 5.42 -8.55 -11.69
CA LEU A 105 4.14 -8.69 -10.98
C LEU A 105 4.05 -10.04 -10.27
N GLY A 106 4.31 -10.04 -8.96
CA GLY A 106 4.36 -11.25 -8.13
C GLY A 106 5.52 -12.19 -8.41
N VAL A 107 6.52 -11.76 -9.17
CA VAL A 107 7.69 -12.55 -9.56
C VAL A 107 8.95 -11.72 -9.40
N THR A 108 10.01 -12.34 -8.88
CA THR A 108 11.35 -11.75 -8.86
C THR A 108 12.34 -12.74 -9.47
N VAL A 109 13.18 -12.27 -10.40
CA VAL A 109 14.24 -13.06 -11.00
C VAL A 109 15.57 -12.42 -10.67
N ILE A 110 16.45 -13.17 -10.00
CA ILE A 110 17.81 -12.71 -9.67
C ILE A 110 18.81 -13.56 -10.45
N GLU A 111 19.66 -12.91 -11.19
CA GLU A 111 20.73 -13.52 -12.00
C GLU A 111 22.08 -13.00 -11.55
N GLY A 112 23.02 -13.91 -11.40
CA GLY A 112 24.41 -13.60 -11.18
C GLY A 112 25.31 -14.49 -12.02
N ALA A 113 26.45 -13.96 -12.46
CA ALA A 113 27.46 -14.71 -13.15
C ALA A 113 28.83 -14.52 -12.50
N LEU A 114 29.59 -15.61 -12.41
CA LEU A 114 30.98 -15.58 -11.95
C LEU A 114 31.78 -16.75 -12.56
N ASN A 115 32.96 -16.46 -13.06
CA ASN A 115 33.89 -17.48 -13.64
C ASN A 115 33.25 -18.37 -14.70
N GLY A 116 32.39 -17.83 -15.55
CA GLY A 116 31.68 -18.58 -16.59
C GLY A 116 30.57 -19.49 -16.09
N LEU A 117 30.14 -19.37 -14.86
CA LEU A 117 28.88 -19.92 -14.36
C LEU A 117 27.84 -18.82 -14.27
N LYS A 118 26.66 -19.06 -14.86
CA LYS A 118 25.49 -18.19 -14.72
C LYS A 118 24.42 -18.91 -13.91
N VAL A 119 23.95 -18.26 -12.85
CA VAL A 119 22.88 -18.77 -11.99
C VAL A 119 21.72 -17.77 -12.02
N SER A 120 20.52 -18.27 -12.31
CA SER A 120 19.30 -17.50 -12.34
C SER A 120 18.29 -18.16 -11.39
N THR A 121 17.74 -17.42 -10.45
CA THR A 121 16.70 -17.88 -9.53
C THR A 121 15.42 -17.08 -9.74
N THR A 122 14.34 -17.78 -10.08
CA THR A 122 13.00 -17.20 -10.17
C THR A 122 12.24 -17.50 -8.87
N TYR A 123 11.83 -16.46 -8.18
CA TYR A 123 11.04 -16.51 -6.93
C TYR A 123 9.60 -16.09 -7.23
N PHE A 124 8.63 -16.90 -6.86
CA PHE A 124 7.20 -16.58 -6.99
C PHE A 124 6.33 -17.44 -6.07
N VAL A 125 5.13 -16.98 -5.82
CA VAL A 125 4.06 -17.73 -5.13
C VAL A 125 2.98 -18.05 -6.14
N PRO A 126 2.65 -19.35 -6.38
CA PRO A 126 1.51 -19.71 -7.21
C PRO A 126 0.20 -19.19 -6.62
N ILE A 127 -0.77 -18.81 -7.45
CA ILE A 127 -2.05 -18.23 -6.99
C ILE A 127 -2.96 -19.23 -6.26
N ASP A 128 -2.65 -20.50 -6.32
CA ASP A 128 -3.47 -21.62 -5.81
C ASP A 128 -2.70 -22.49 -4.78
N THR A 129 -1.59 -21.99 -4.24
CA THR A 129 -0.76 -22.79 -3.33
C THR A 129 -0.09 -21.90 -2.29
N ASN A 130 -0.19 -22.31 -1.02
CA ASN A 130 0.46 -21.60 0.11
C ASN A 130 1.95 -21.95 0.21
N ALA A 131 2.68 -21.73 -0.87
CA ALA A 131 4.12 -21.96 -0.93
C ALA A 131 4.79 -21.03 -1.95
N GLU A 132 5.99 -20.60 -1.63
CA GLU A 132 6.88 -19.95 -2.59
C GLU A 132 7.80 -20.96 -3.26
N ILE A 133 8.08 -20.71 -4.53
CA ILE A 133 8.92 -21.56 -5.36
C ILE A 133 10.20 -20.78 -5.70
N TRP A 134 11.34 -21.42 -5.50
CA TRP A 134 12.65 -20.96 -5.96
C TRP A 134 13.11 -21.85 -7.12
N SER A 135 12.90 -21.40 -8.33
CA SER A 135 13.30 -22.13 -9.54
C SER A 135 14.70 -21.69 -9.95
N VAL A 136 15.70 -22.51 -9.61
CA VAL A 136 17.13 -22.24 -9.85
C VAL A 136 17.58 -22.89 -11.14
N SER A 137 18.19 -22.11 -12.02
CA SER A 137 18.86 -22.57 -13.26
C SER A 137 20.34 -22.27 -13.17
N VAL A 138 21.17 -23.29 -13.32
CA VAL A 138 22.64 -23.16 -13.32
C VAL A 138 23.15 -23.54 -14.70
N LYS A 139 23.83 -22.62 -15.37
CA LYS A 139 24.40 -22.79 -16.70
C LYS A 139 25.92 -22.64 -16.69
N ASN A 140 26.62 -23.60 -17.26
CA ASN A 140 28.05 -23.48 -17.47
C ASN A 140 28.32 -22.82 -18.85
N GLU A 141 28.73 -21.56 -18.85
CA GLU A 141 29.08 -20.79 -20.05
C GLU A 141 30.59 -20.83 -20.33
N SER A 142 31.39 -21.53 -19.50
CA SER A 142 32.80 -21.71 -19.71
C SER A 142 33.12 -22.85 -20.70
N ARG A 143 34.35 -22.93 -21.12
CA ARG A 143 34.85 -24.00 -22.01
C ARG A 143 35.31 -25.25 -21.27
N LYS A 144 35.20 -25.28 -19.93
CA LYS A 144 35.69 -26.40 -19.11
C LYS A 144 34.50 -27.01 -18.33
N ASN A 145 34.63 -28.29 -17.98
CA ASN A 145 33.70 -28.89 -17.02
C ASN A 145 33.79 -28.17 -15.69
N LYS A 146 32.63 -28.03 -15.00
CA LYS A 146 32.49 -27.43 -13.70
C LYS A 146 31.91 -28.42 -12.70
N GLU A 147 32.58 -28.54 -11.56
CA GLU A 147 32.08 -29.25 -10.37
C GLU A 147 31.73 -28.23 -9.30
N ILE A 148 30.46 -28.13 -8.99
CA ILE A 148 29.96 -27.14 -8.01
C ILE A 148 29.15 -27.79 -6.90
N ASP A 149 29.17 -27.15 -5.75
CA ASP A 149 28.19 -27.37 -4.69
C ASP A 149 27.25 -26.15 -4.64
N LEU A 150 25.95 -26.44 -4.63
CA LEU A 150 24.90 -25.43 -4.45
C LEU A 150 24.25 -25.68 -3.09
N PHE A 151 24.08 -24.61 -2.29
CA PHE A 151 23.33 -24.67 -1.05
C PHE A 151 22.13 -23.74 -1.13
N SER A 152 20.94 -24.24 -0.79
CA SER A 152 19.82 -23.38 -0.41
C SER A 152 19.94 -23.00 1.05
N TYR A 153 19.40 -21.85 1.43
CA TYR A 153 19.43 -21.39 2.82
C TYR A 153 18.21 -20.54 3.15
N VAL A 154 17.60 -20.83 4.29
CA VAL A 154 16.56 -20.03 4.91
C VAL A 154 16.62 -20.18 6.44
N GLU A 155 16.33 -19.10 7.15
CA GLU A 155 16.11 -19.11 8.59
C GLU A 155 14.62 -19.13 8.89
N PHE A 156 14.17 -20.01 9.80
CA PHE A 156 12.78 -20.07 10.19
C PHE A 156 12.51 -19.19 11.40
N CYS A 157 11.48 -18.37 11.29
CA CYS A 157 10.80 -17.78 12.43
C CYS A 157 9.71 -18.76 12.86
N LEU A 158 9.86 -19.34 14.02
CA LEU A 158 8.89 -20.29 14.52
C LEU A 158 7.73 -19.53 15.17
N TYR A 159 6.82 -18.96 14.35
CA TYR A 159 5.54 -18.48 14.79
C TYR A 159 5.46 -16.97 15.10
N ASP A 160 5.87 -16.47 16.26
CA ASP A 160 5.67 -15.06 16.67
C ASP A 160 6.90 -14.21 16.29
N ALA A 161 6.71 -13.30 15.34
CA ALA A 161 7.79 -12.44 14.86
C ALA A 161 8.24 -11.39 15.89
N LEU A 162 7.35 -10.93 16.77
CA LEU A 162 7.70 -9.98 17.82
C LEU A 162 8.54 -10.64 18.91
N ASP A 163 8.15 -11.84 19.33
CA ASP A 163 8.94 -12.62 20.27
C ASP A 163 10.33 -12.99 19.69
N ASP A 164 10.39 -13.34 18.39
CA ASP A 164 11.67 -13.58 17.70
C ASP A 164 12.55 -12.33 17.63
N ALA A 165 11.96 -11.15 17.46
CA ALA A 165 12.69 -9.89 17.36
C ALA A 165 13.15 -9.33 18.72
N THR A 166 12.39 -9.59 19.79
CA THR A 166 12.61 -8.98 21.11
C THR A 166 13.32 -9.91 22.08
N ASN A 167 13.20 -11.22 21.93
CA ASN A 167 13.79 -12.19 22.83
C ASN A 167 15.25 -12.51 22.46
N PHE A 168 16.17 -11.58 22.77
CA PHE A 168 17.60 -11.74 22.50
C PHE A 168 18.26 -12.95 23.20
N GLN A 169 17.67 -13.48 24.27
CA GLN A 169 18.19 -14.67 24.97
C GLN A 169 18.17 -15.91 24.08
N ARG A 170 17.31 -15.95 23.10
CA ARG A 170 17.32 -16.97 22.05
C ARG A 170 18.65 -16.96 21.29
N ASP A 171 19.19 -15.78 21.05
CA ASP A 171 20.44 -15.60 20.32
C ASP A 171 21.68 -16.03 21.14
N TRP A 172 21.67 -15.77 22.42
CA TRP A 172 22.78 -16.12 23.31
C TRP A 172 22.94 -17.62 23.55
N LYS A 173 21.83 -18.34 23.72
CA LYS A 173 21.87 -19.81 23.95
C LYS A 173 22.28 -20.58 22.71
N ILE A 174 22.13 -20.02 21.54
CA ILE A 174 22.37 -20.66 20.26
C ILE A 174 23.80 -20.46 19.78
N ALA A 175 24.45 -19.36 20.16
CA ALA A 175 25.86 -19.10 19.84
C ALA A 175 26.81 -20.21 20.33
N GLY A 176 26.39 -21.04 21.29
CA GLY A 176 27.18 -22.14 21.81
C GLY A 176 26.80 -23.54 21.33
N PHE A 177 25.70 -23.74 20.59
CA PHE A 177 25.18 -25.08 20.30
C PHE A 177 24.81 -25.34 18.84
N ASP A 178 24.65 -24.34 18.03
CA ASP A 178 24.35 -24.53 16.63
C ASP A 178 25.55 -24.15 15.76
N THR A 179 26.38 -25.14 15.48
CA THR A 179 27.55 -24.98 14.61
C THR A 179 27.19 -24.52 13.22
N SER A 180 25.97 -24.74 12.78
CA SER A 180 25.50 -24.23 11.46
C SER A 180 25.24 -22.75 11.51
N ARG A 181 24.81 -22.20 12.64
CA ARG A 181 24.58 -20.77 12.83
C ARG A 181 25.85 -20.03 13.27
N ASP A 182 26.63 -20.56 14.15
CA ASP A 182 27.97 -20.02 14.46
C ASP A 182 28.80 -19.92 13.19
N ALA A 183 28.59 -20.85 12.28
CA ALA A 183 29.12 -20.83 10.94
C ALA A 183 28.52 -19.69 10.09
N PHE A 184 27.26 -19.32 10.29
CA PHE A 184 26.60 -18.23 9.56
C PHE A 184 26.87 -16.86 10.21
N LEU A 185 26.84 -16.77 11.53
CA LEU A 185 27.17 -15.57 12.30
C LEU A 185 28.68 -15.42 12.51
N GLY A 186 29.48 -16.41 12.06
CA GLY A 186 30.90 -16.48 12.26
C GLY A 186 31.61 -15.17 12.15
N ARG A 187 32.50 -14.93 13.04
CA ARG A 187 33.33 -13.72 13.28
C ARG A 187 33.00 -12.51 12.39
N LEU A 188 32.84 -11.38 12.97
CA LEU A 188 32.43 -10.10 12.34
C LEU A 188 33.07 -9.76 10.96
N ASN A 189 34.17 -10.45 10.59
CA ASN A 189 34.90 -10.27 9.34
C ASN A 189 34.44 -11.20 8.20
N ASP A 190 33.67 -12.28 8.48
CA ASP A 190 33.22 -13.27 7.49
C ASP A 190 31.68 -13.33 7.37
N TYR A 191 31.05 -12.24 7.64
CA TYR A 191 29.59 -12.10 7.63
C TYR A 191 28.98 -12.63 6.32
N GLY A 192 28.16 -13.66 6.43
CA GLY A 192 27.34 -14.14 5.35
C GLY A 192 27.81 -15.39 4.60
N CYS A 193 28.91 -16.05 5.02
CA CYS A 193 29.31 -17.34 4.45
C CYS A 193 29.44 -18.42 5.54
N PRO A 194 28.43 -19.30 5.71
CA PRO A 194 28.44 -20.38 6.71
C PRO A 194 29.62 -21.34 6.52
N ASP A 195 30.21 -21.88 7.62
CA ASP A 195 31.34 -22.78 7.54
C ASP A 195 31.02 -24.05 6.76
N VAL A 196 29.82 -24.60 6.89
CA VAL A 196 29.37 -25.75 6.06
C VAL A 196 29.42 -25.45 4.56
N VAL A 197 29.18 -24.19 4.18
CA VAL A 197 29.30 -23.74 2.78
C VAL A 197 30.76 -23.57 2.40
N LYS A 198 31.61 -22.98 3.27
CA LYS A 198 33.04 -22.83 3.04
C LYS A 198 33.73 -24.19 2.89
N HIS A 199 33.39 -25.13 3.74
CA HIS A 199 33.96 -26.48 3.76
C HIS A 199 33.24 -27.45 2.80
N ARG A 200 32.14 -27.04 2.17
CA ARG A 200 31.33 -27.82 1.20
C ARG A 200 30.85 -29.15 1.79
N LYS A 201 30.51 -29.18 3.06
CA LYS A 201 30.10 -30.40 3.77
C LYS A 201 28.93 -30.11 4.68
N ALA A 202 27.73 -30.50 4.26
CA ALA A 202 26.57 -30.53 5.15
C ALA A 202 26.72 -31.63 6.19
N THR A 203 26.25 -31.34 7.40
CA THR A 203 26.39 -32.25 8.56
C THR A 203 25.13 -33.11 8.76
N ASN A 204 24.04 -32.87 8.05
CA ASN A 204 22.72 -33.49 8.25
C ASN A 204 22.20 -33.33 9.69
N SER A 205 22.56 -32.22 10.34
CA SER A 205 22.12 -31.92 11.70
C SER A 205 20.64 -31.65 11.76
N VAL A 206 20.01 -31.99 12.87
CA VAL A 206 18.62 -31.65 13.18
C VAL A 206 18.65 -30.48 14.15
N ALA A 207 17.95 -29.42 13.85
CA ALA A 207 17.87 -28.26 14.73
C ALA A 207 17.04 -28.61 15.97
N HIS A 208 17.64 -28.48 17.14
CA HIS A 208 16.97 -28.61 18.43
C HIS A 208 16.84 -27.29 19.17
N SER A 209 17.16 -26.18 18.50
CA SER A 209 17.24 -24.87 19.10
C SER A 209 16.29 -23.85 18.44
N TRP A 210 16.28 -22.68 18.99
CA TRP A 210 15.31 -21.63 18.74
C TRP A 210 15.44 -20.90 17.41
N GLN A 211 16.53 -21.13 16.67
CA GLN A 211 16.77 -20.48 15.38
C GLN A 211 17.10 -21.52 14.29
N PRO A 212 16.11 -22.33 13.91
CA PRO A 212 16.35 -23.38 12.94
C PRO A 212 16.58 -22.81 11.55
N ILE A 213 17.52 -23.42 10.85
CA ILE A 213 17.76 -23.16 9.42
C ILE A 213 17.31 -24.35 8.60
N GLY A 214 16.87 -24.06 7.36
CA GLY A 214 16.65 -25.05 6.31
C GLY A 214 17.69 -24.91 5.22
N SER A 215 18.46 -25.97 4.97
CA SER A 215 19.48 -25.96 3.92
C SER A 215 19.56 -27.31 3.22
N HIS A 216 19.78 -27.25 1.90
CA HIS A 216 20.03 -28.42 1.06
C HIS A 216 21.35 -28.24 0.34
N GLN A 217 22.25 -29.23 0.41
CA GLN A 217 23.45 -29.29 -0.41
C GLN A 217 23.18 -30.13 -1.65
N VAL A 218 23.44 -29.59 -2.84
CA VAL A 218 23.30 -30.29 -4.12
C VAL A 218 24.63 -30.21 -4.88
N LYS A 219 25.28 -31.36 -5.06
CA LYS A 219 26.48 -31.49 -5.87
C LYS A 219 26.10 -31.67 -7.33
N MET A 220 26.76 -30.96 -8.22
CA MET A 220 26.50 -31.09 -9.65
C MET A 220 27.74 -30.89 -10.51
N SER A 221 27.83 -31.73 -11.56
CA SER A 221 28.77 -31.60 -12.63
C SER A 221 28.06 -31.02 -13.85
N LEU A 222 28.70 -30.05 -14.51
CA LEU A 222 28.18 -29.33 -15.66
C LEU A 222 29.22 -29.30 -16.81
N LYS A 223 28.88 -29.92 -17.93
CA LYS A 223 29.65 -29.79 -19.18
C LYS A 223 29.55 -28.37 -19.73
N PRO A 224 30.50 -27.91 -20.60
CA PRO A 224 30.38 -26.67 -21.35
C PRO A 224 29.01 -26.56 -22.03
N GLY A 225 28.33 -25.40 -21.87
CA GLY A 225 27.00 -25.13 -22.41
C GLY A 225 25.84 -25.82 -21.67
N GLN A 226 26.09 -26.73 -20.76
CA GLN A 226 25.04 -27.48 -20.04
C GLN A 226 24.32 -26.59 -19.05
N THR A 227 22.99 -26.77 -18.95
CA THR A 227 22.11 -26.15 -17.95
C THR A 227 21.44 -27.24 -17.10
N LYS A 228 21.50 -27.09 -15.79
CA LYS A 228 20.70 -27.87 -14.83
C LYS A 228 19.70 -26.99 -14.11
N ARG A 229 18.54 -27.55 -13.75
CA ARG A 229 17.47 -26.85 -13.02
C ARG A 229 17.10 -27.60 -11.76
N LEU A 230 16.83 -26.83 -10.69
CA LEU A 230 16.39 -27.31 -9.40
C LEU A 230 15.19 -26.45 -8.95
N HIS A 231 14.31 -27.04 -8.16
CA HIS A 231 13.16 -26.32 -7.59
C HIS A 231 13.13 -26.56 -6.09
N PHE A 232 13.18 -25.48 -5.31
CA PHE A 232 12.97 -25.50 -3.89
C PHE A 232 11.56 -24.98 -3.60
N VAL A 233 10.90 -25.56 -2.62
CA VAL A 233 9.54 -25.23 -2.21
C VAL A 233 9.56 -24.91 -0.72
N LEU A 234 9.18 -23.69 -0.36
CA LEU A 234 8.97 -23.26 1.01
C LEU A 234 7.51 -22.93 1.20
N GLY A 235 6.81 -23.64 2.08
CA GLY A 235 5.36 -23.48 2.22
C GLY A 235 4.86 -23.63 3.64
N TYR A 236 3.59 -23.33 3.81
CA TYR A 236 2.85 -23.47 5.05
C TYR A 236 1.59 -24.31 4.84
N ILE A 237 1.43 -25.36 5.64
CA ILE A 237 0.30 -26.27 5.57
C ILE A 237 -0.27 -26.46 6.95
N GLU A 238 -1.57 -26.20 7.11
CA GLU A 238 -2.32 -26.49 8.33
C GLU A 238 -3.10 -27.79 8.14
N ASN A 239 -2.97 -28.69 9.10
CA ASN A 239 -3.87 -29.83 9.24
C ASN A 239 -5.02 -29.41 10.19
N PRO A 240 -6.27 -29.85 9.93
CA PRO A 240 -7.34 -29.77 10.92
C PRO A 240 -6.88 -30.42 12.23
N LYS A 241 -7.43 -29.96 13.35
CA LYS A 241 -7.02 -30.44 14.69
C LYS A 241 -7.11 -31.97 14.79
N GLU A 242 -8.14 -32.53 14.21
CA GLU A 242 -8.46 -33.98 14.22
C GLU A 242 -7.50 -34.78 13.33
N GLU A 243 -6.94 -34.17 12.28
CA GLU A 243 -6.02 -34.77 11.34
C GLU A 243 -4.54 -34.43 11.62
N LYS A 244 -4.25 -33.76 12.73
CA LYS A 244 -2.90 -33.25 13.02
C LYS A 244 -1.87 -34.37 13.08
N PHE A 245 -2.22 -35.51 13.64
CA PHE A 245 -1.35 -36.66 13.81
C PHE A 245 -1.82 -37.86 13.00
N ALA A 246 -0.90 -38.54 12.35
CA ALA A 246 -1.16 -39.83 11.69
C ALA A 246 -1.19 -41.00 12.69
N SER A 247 -0.42 -40.85 13.81
CA SER A 247 -0.39 -41.74 14.98
C SER A 247 0.19 -40.91 16.16
N PRO A 248 0.11 -41.36 17.42
CA PRO A 248 0.61 -40.63 18.56
C PRO A 248 2.04 -40.11 18.36
N GLY A 249 2.21 -38.79 18.41
CA GLY A 249 3.50 -38.11 18.23
C GLY A 249 4.00 -37.98 16.77
N VAL A 250 3.29 -38.54 15.78
CA VAL A 250 3.69 -38.49 14.36
C VAL A 250 2.80 -37.51 13.59
N ILE A 251 3.37 -36.39 13.17
CA ILE A 251 2.62 -35.38 12.39
C ILE A 251 2.18 -35.97 11.05
N ASN A 252 0.92 -35.76 10.69
CA ASN A 252 0.38 -36.14 9.40
C ASN A 252 0.95 -35.24 8.28
N LYS A 253 1.76 -35.83 7.41
CA LYS A 253 2.44 -35.15 6.29
C LYS A 253 1.74 -35.37 4.93
N LYS A 254 0.54 -35.94 4.90
CA LYS A 254 -0.17 -36.25 3.63
C LYS A 254 -0.28 -35.01 2.74
N ARG A 255 -0.86 -33.92 3.26
CA ARG A 255 -1.06 -32.65 2.52
C ARG A 255 0.27 -32.02 2.07
N PHE A 256 1.34 -32.21 2.84
CA PHE A 256 2.67 -31.77 2.46
C PHE A 256 3.17 -32.50 1.20
N TYR A 257 3.07 -33.84 1.17
CA TYR A 257 3.49 -34.61 -0.01
C TYR A 257 2.63 -34.35 -1.24
N GLU A 258 1.34 -34.13 -1.07
CA GLU A 258 0.43 -33.73 -2.15
C GLU A 258 0.83 -32.37 -2.74
N THR A 259 1.16 -31.39 -1.88
CA THR A 259 1.61 -30.08 -2.30
C THR A 259 2.93 -30.16 -3.09
N ILE A 260 3.93 -30.89 -2.58
CA ILE A 260 5.22 -31.05 -3.26
C ILE A 260 5.08 -31.78 -4.60
N ALA A 261 4.16 -32.73 -4.71
CA ALA A 261 3.93 -33.47 -5.93
C ALA A 261 3.58 -32.58 -7.14
N ALA A 262 3.00 -31.40 -6.89
CA ALA A 262 2.69 -30.42 -7.91
C ALA A 262 3.92 -29.67 -8.49
N PHE A 263 5.12 -29.85 -7.91
CA PHE A 263 6.34 -29.12 -8.27
C PHE A 263 7.53 -30.04 -8.64
N LYS A 264 7.28 -31.31 -8.91
CA LYS A 264 8.34 -32.30 -9.19
C LYS A 264 9.09 -32.05 -10.50
N THR A 265 8.48 -31.41 -11.48
CA THR A 265 9.06 -31.20 -12.78
C THR A 265 9.09 -29.73 -13.18
N THR A 266 10.08 -29.37 -14.03
CA THR A 266 10.18 -28.01 -14.58
C THR A 266 8.92 -27.60 -15.36
N GLY A 267 8.26 -28.54 -16.03
CA GLY A 267 6.99 -28.28 -16.73
C GLY A 267 5.86 -27.89 -15.78
N GLN A 268 5.71 -28.58 -14.66
CA GLN A 268 4.71 -28.25 -13.62
C GLN A 268 4.97 -26.87 -13.02
N VAL A 269 6.22 -26.56 -12.65
CA VAL A 269 6.62 -25.25 -12.14
C VAL A 269 6.34 -24.14 -13.17
N GLY A 270 6.71 -24.39 -14.45
CA GLY A 270 6.43 -23.48 -15.56
C GLY A 270 4.93 -23.21 -15.76
N ALA A 271 4.09 -24.22 -15.64
CA ALA A 271 2.63 -24.08 -15.73
C ALA A 271 2.07 -23.18 -14.62
N LYS A 272 2.53 -23.35 -13.37
CA LYS A 272 2.15 -22.50 -12.23
C LYS A 272 2.59 -21.04 -12.42
N LEU A 273 3.81 -20.82 -12.90
CA LEU A 273 4.30 -19.47 -13.24
C LEU A 273 3.47 -18.82 -14.36
N LYS A 274 3.13 -19.58 -15.40
CA LYS A 274 2.25 -19.11 -16.48
C LYS A 274 0.88 -18.70 -15.95
N LYS A 275 0.30 -19.51 -15.05
CA LYS A 275 -1.00 -19.21 -14.40
C LYS A 275 -0.94 -17.90 -13.62
N LEU A 276 0.14 -17.64 -12.86
CA LEU A 276 0.35 -16.37 -12.16
C LEU A 276 0.46 -15.18 -13.13
N LYS A 277 1.24 -15.33 -14.21
CA LYS A 277 1.37 -14.27 -15.23
C LYS A 277 0.04 -13.96 -15.93
N ASN A 278 -0.75 -14.97 -16.24
CA ASN A 278 -2.09 -14.81 -16.80
C ASN A 278 -3.03 -14.08 -15.83
N PHE A 279 -3.01 -14.45 -14.55
CA PHE A 279 -3.79 -13.77 -13.51
C PHE A 279 -3.51 -12.25 -13.50
N TRP A 280 -2.23 -11.86 -13.54
CA TRP A 280 -1.88 -10.44 -13.57
C TRP A 280 -2.26 -9.76 -14.88
N ALA A 281 -2.14 -10.47 -16.01
CA ALA A 281 -2.57 -9.93 -17.30
C ALA A 281 -4.08 -9.64 -17.30
N ASP A 282 -4.88 -10.54 -16.74
CA ASP A 282 -6.34 -10.38 -16.63
C ASP A 282 -6.71 -9.26 -15.63
N ALA A 283 -6.09 -9.25 -14.45
CA ALA A 283 -6.34 -8.25 -13.42
C ALA A 283 -6.09 -6.82 -13.92
N LEU A 284 -4.98 -6.60 -14.60
CA LEU A 284 -4.64 -5.27 -15.15
C LEU A 284 -5.43 -4.91 -16.42
N SER A 285 -6.13 -5.86 -17.04
CA SER A 285 -6.89 -5.61 -18.27
C SER A 285 -8.17 -4.80 -18.03
N GLY A 286 -8.51 -4.49 -16.79
CA GLY A 286 -9.70 -3.70 -16.44
C GLY A 286 -9.61 -2.22 -16.80
N TYR A 287 -8.39 -1.66 -16.80
CA TYR A 287 -8.11 -0.27 -17.12
C TYR A 287 -6.78 -0.16 -17.85
N GLN A 288 -6.76 0.40 -19.06
CA GLN A 288 -5.56 0.63 -19.83
C GLN A 288 -5.64 1.98 -20.53
N VAL A 289 -4.59 2.80 -20.42
CA VAL A 289 -4.46 4.09 -21.08
C VAL A 289 -3.33 4.05 -22.12
N LYS A 290 -3.55 4.73 -23.25
CA LYS A 290 -2.55 5.01 -24.27
C LYS A 290 -2.46 6.52 -24.49
N ILE A 291 -1.32 7.08 -24.10
CA ILE A 291 -1.04 8.52 -24.15
C ILE A 291 0.44 8.74 -24.49
N ASN A 292 0.78 9.89 -25.06
CA ASN A 292 2.19 10.26 -25.27
C ASN A 292 2.87 10.75 -23.97
N ASN A 293 2.80 9.93 -22.91
CA ASN A 293 3.44 10.17 -21.63
C ASN A 293 3.71 8.82 -20.94
N GLU A 294 4.96 8.39 -20.97
CA GLU A 294 5.34 7.07 -20.46
C GLU A 294 5.15 6.90 -18.94
N HIS A 295 5.26 7.99 -18.16
CA HIS A 295 5.03 7.92 -16.71
C HIS A 295 3.56 7.62 -16.40
N VAL A 296 2.64 8.26 -17.12
CA VAL A 296 1.20 7.97 -17.01
C VAL A 296 0.92 6.52 -17.40
N GLU A 297 1.44 6.06 -18.55
CA GLU A 297 1.21 4.69 -19.02
C GLU A 297 1.75 3.65 -18.04
N ARG A 298 2.97 3.83 -17.51
CA ARG A 298 3.59 2.94 -16.52
C ARG A 298 2.76 2.83 -15.25
N MET A 299 2.39 3.98 -14.69
CA MET A 299 1.68 4.00 -13.41
C MET A 299 0.23 3.53 -13.59
N ALA A 300 -0.53 4.08 -14.52
CA ALA A 300 -1.93 3.70 -14.71
C ALA A 300 -2.12 2.25 -15.18
N ASN A 301 -1.24 1.73 -16.05
CA ASN A 301 -1.43 0.42 -16.67
C ASN A 301 -0.81 -0.74 -15.89
N ILE A 302 0.21 -0.47 -15.05
CA ILE A 302 1.02 -1.54 -14.46
C ILE A 302 1.23 -1.30 -12.94
N TRP A 303 2.13 -0.38 -12.60
CA TRP A 303 2.74 -0.36 -11.28
C TRP A 303 1.82 0.13 -10.18
N ASN A 304 1.02 1.16 -10.43
CA ASN A 304 0.11 1.64 -9.39
C ASN A 304 -1.05 0.66 -9.14
N GLN A 305 -1.62 0.02 -10.19
CA GLN A 305 -2.60 -1.05 -9.99
C GLN A 305 -2.00 -2.25 -9.21
N TYR A 306 -0.75 -2.61 -9.51
CA TYR A 306 -0.05 -3.66 -8.77
C TYR A 306 0.16 -3.29 -7.30
N GLN A 307 0.62 -2.06 -7.04
CA GLN A 307 0.78 -1.56 -5.68
C GLN A 307 -0.55 -1.53 -4.92
N CYS A 308 -1.65 -1.12 -5.55
CA CYS A 308 -2.99 -1.15 -4.94
C CYS A 308 -3.39 -2.56 -4.49
N MET A 309 -3.10 -3.61 -5.30
CA MET A 309 -3.34 -5.00 -4.90
C MET A 309 -2.52 -5.39 -3.67
N VAL A 310 -1.23 -5.04 -3.66
CA VAL A 310 -0.34 -5.33 -2.53
C VAL A 310 -0.83 -4.61 -1.27
N THR A 311 -1.14 -3.33 -1.38
CA THR A 311 -1.62 -2.51 -0.26
C THR A 311 -2.96 -3.02 0.26
N PHE A 312 -3.90 -3.36 -0.62
CA PHE A 312 -5.17 -3.97 -0.23
C PHE A 312 -4.98 -5.29 0.54
N ASN A 313 -4.03 -6.14 0.10
CA ASN A 313 -3.77 -7.42 0.77
C ASN A 313 -3.24 -7.25 2.18
N LEU A 314 -2.39 -6.25 2.40
CA LEU A 314 -1.55 -6.13 3.58
C LEU A 314 -1.91 -4.93 4.48
N SER A 315 -2.71 -3.98 3.98
CA SER A 315 -2.89 -2.70 4.64
C SER A 315 -1.51 -2.09 5.00
N ARG A 316 -1.22 -1.91 6.28
CA ARG A 316 0.12 -1.46 6.77
C ARG A 316 0.79 -2.54 7.62
N ALA A 317 0.35 -3.81 7.50
CA ALA A 317 0.71 -4.88 8.44
C ALA A 317 2.05 -5.58 8.17
N ALA A 318 2.68 -5.40 6.99
CA ALA A 318 3.89 -6.15 6.63
C ALA A 318 4.82 -5.36 5.72
N SER A 319 5.72 -4.56 6.27
CA SER A 319 6.73 -3.81 5.51
C SER A 319 8.15 -4.30 5.75
N SER A 320 9.11 -3.78 4.97
CA SER A 320 10.55 -4.00 5.20
C SER A 320 11.15 -3.01 6.20
N PHE A 321 10.54 -1.85 6.39
CA PHE A 321 11.16 -0.70 7.05
C PHE A 321 10.36 -0.19 8.24
N GLU A 322 9.07 -0.47 8.30
CA GLU A 322 8.17 0.02 9.34
C GLU A 322 7.40 -1.16 9.94
N THR A 323 6.79 -0.93 10.98
CA THR A 323 5.83 -1.60 11.85
C THR A 323 5.27 -2.99 11.50
N GLY A 324 5.62 -3.64 10.41
CA GLY A 324 5.01 -4.89 9.93
C GLY A 324 5.01 -6.10 10.88
N VAL A 325 5.34 -5.94 12.16
CA VAL A 325 5.46 -7.06 13.11
C VAL A 325 4.28 -7.16 14.06
N SER A 326 3.60 -6.04 14.36
CA SER A 326 2.55 -6.01 15.39
C SER A 326 1.26 -5.34 14.96
N ARG A 327 1.23 -4.61 13.85
CA ARG A 327 0.00 -3.97 13.35
C ARG A 327 -0.98 -4.98 12.79
N GLY A 328 -2.26 -4.78 13.11
CA GLY A 328 -3.38 -5.38 12.39
C GLY A 328 -3.62 -4.71 11.02
N LEU A 329 -4.74 -5.02 10.40
CA LEU A 329 -5.24 -4.32 9.22
C LEU A 329 -5.99 -3.07 9.69
N GLY A 330 -5.56 -1.88 9.26
CA GLY A 330 -6.19 -0.63 9.65
C GLY A 330 -7.61 -0.50 9.08
N PHE A 331 -8.53 0.02 9.87
CA PHE A 331 -9.92 0.26 9.45
C PHE A 331 -9.98 1.32 8.35
N ARG A 332 -9.49 2.51 8.65
CA ARG A 332 -9.36 3.63 7.71
C ARG A 332 -8.57 3.24 6.47
N ASP A 333 -7.41 2.63 6.72
CA ASP A 333 -6.48 2.21 5.67
C ASP A 333 -7.13 1.26 4.67
N SER A 334 -7.79 0.21 5.18
CA SER A 334 -8.42 -0.81 4.33
C SER A 334 -9.61 -0.27 3.54
N ASN A 335 -10.41 0.63 4.12
CA ASN A 335 -11.50 1.29 3.42
C ASN A 335 -10.98 2.17 2.26
N GLN A 336 -9.91 2.93 2.47
CA GLN A 336 -9.29 3.73 1.42
C GLN A 336 -8.58 2.89 0.36
N ASP A 337 -7.94 1.78 0.77
CA ASP A 337 -7.28 0.87 -0.18
C ASP A 337 -8.29 0.24 -1.16
N ILE A 338 -9.54 0.05 -0.75
CA ILE A 338 -10.63 -0.44 -1.63
C ILE A 338 -10.84 0.50 -2.82
N LEU A 339 -10.70 1.81 -2.68
CA LEU A 339 -10.93 2.78 -3.75
C LEU A 339 -10.05 2.52 -4.98
N GLY A 340 -8.78 2.13 -4.76
CA GLY A 340 -7.87 1.78 -5.85
C GLY A 340 -7.95 0.31 -6.30
N PHE A 341 -8.59 -0.55 -5.50
CA PHE A 341 -8.60 -2.00 -5.73
C PHE A 341 -9.92 -2.52 -6.33
N VAL A 342 -11.04 -1.87 -6.06
CA VAL A 342 -12.39 -2.37 -6.34
C VAL A 342 -12.61 -2.84 -7.78
N HIS A 343 -12.04 -2.17 -8.77
CA HIS A 343 -12.16 -2.53 -10.18
C HIS A 343 -11.32 -3.75 -10.59
N ILE A 344 -10.36 -4.17 -9.75
CA ILE A 344 -9.44 -5.29 -10.04
C ILE A 344 -10.08 -6.62 -9.63
N VAL A 345 -10.51 -6.75 -8.35
CA VAL A 345 -11.16 -7.97 -7.82
C VAL A 345 -12.30 -7.59 -6.87
N PRO A 346 -13.48 -7.23 -7.38
CA PRO A 346 -14.58 -6.64 -6.59
C PRO A 346 -15.13 -7.57 -5.50
N GLU A 347 -15.10 -8.91 -5.70
CA GLU A 347 -15.60 -9.86 -4.70
C GLU A 347 -14.78 -9.85 -3.42
N ARG A 348 -13.49 -9.53 -3.51
CA ARG A 348 -12.62 -9.38 -2.36
C ARG A 348 -12.87 -8.06 -1.63
N ALA A 349 -13.16 -6.99 -2.38
CA ALA A 349 -13.55 -5.70 -1.82
C ALA A 349 -14.85 -5.84 -1.01
N ARG A 350 -15.87 -6.53 -1.58
CA ARG A 350 -17.14 -6.82 -0.86
C ARG A 350 -16.91 -7.49 0.49
N ARG A 351 -16.11 -8.54 0.50
CA ARG A 351 -15.79 -9.25 1.77
C ARG A 351 -15.07 -8.37 2.77
N ARG A 352 -14.13 -7.54 2.31
CA ARG A 352 -13.38 -6.62 3.17
C ARG A 352 -14.27 -5.56 3.80
N ILE A 353 -15.24 -5.00 3.06
CA ILE A 353 -16.21 -4.04 3.59
C ILE A 353 -17.03 -4.65 4.72
N ILE A 354 -17.52 -5.89 4.53
CA ILE A 354 -18.28 -6.60 5.57
C ILE A 354 -17.39 -6.95 6.79
N ASP A 355 -16.15 -7.40 6.56
CA ASP A 355 -15.18 -7.65 7.64
C ASP A 355 -14.96 -6.37 8.49
N LEU A 356 -14.82 -5.21 7.84
CA LEU A 356 -14.61 -3.92 8.49
C LEU A 356 -15.87 -3.49 9.28
N ALA A 357 -17.05 -3.54 8.66
CA ALA A 357 -18.31 -3.24 9.35
C ALA A 357 -18.45 -4.07 10.63
N SER A 358 -18.06 -5.35 10.61
CA SER A 358 -18.13 -6.24 11.77
C SER A 358 -17.13 -5.89 12.91
N THR A 359 -16.31 -4.86 12.74
CA THR A 359 -15.45 -4.32 13.80
C THR A 359 -15.94 -2.99 14.36
N GLN A 360 -17.11 -2.51 13.93
CA GLN A 360 -17.81 -1.37 14.52
C GLN A 360 -18.59 -1.81 15.76
N ASN A 361 -18.62 -0.97 16.79
CA ASN A 361 -19.42 -1.14 17.99
C ASN A 361 -20.83 -0.58 17.81
N HIS A 362 -21.75 -0.95 18.70
CA HIS A 362 -23.15 -0.50 18.66
C HIS A 362 -23.35 1.01 18.91
N ASP A 363 -22.35 1.70 19.43
CA ASP A 363 -22.33 3.15 19.58
C ASP A 363 -21.81 3.89 18.33
N GLY A 364 -21.36 3.14 17.31
CA GLY A 364 -20.84 3.65 16.07
C GLY A 364 -19.32 3.86 16.03
N SER A 365 -18.64 3.73 17.17
CA SER A 365 -17.17 3.74 17.19
C SER A 365 -16.61 2.53 16.45
N CYS A 366 -15.44 2.70 15.83
CA CYS A 366 -14.77 1.63 15.08
C CYS A 366 -13.46 1.29 15.75
N TYR A 367 -13.10 0.00 15.82
CA TYR A 367 -11.75 -0.37 16.16
C TYR A 367 -10.81 0.06 15.02
N HIS A 368 -9.80 0.84 15.36
CA HIS A 368 -8.85 1.39 14.39
C HIS A 368 -8.10 0.32 13.60
N GLN A 369 -7.93 -0.86 14.18
CA GLN A 369 -7.30 -2.02 13.54
C GLN A 369 -8.04 -3.31 13.89
N TYR A 370 -8.02 -4.29 12.98
CA TYR A 370 -8.48 -5.65 13.27
C TYR A 370 -7.42 -6.70 12.94
N GLN A 371 -7.51 -7.84 13.61
CA GLN A 371 -6.54 -8.93 13.43
C GLN A 371 -6.89 -9.79 12.22
N PRO A 372 -5.95 -10.05 11.31
CA PRO A 372 -6.21 -10.80 10.07
C PRO A 372 -6.75 -12.22 10.30
N LEU A 373 -6.29 -12.89 11.37
CA LEU A 373 -6.66 -14.28 11.67
C LEU A 373 -8.05 -14.39 12.31
N THR A 374 -8.40 -13.51 13.20
CA THR A 374 -9.64 -13.56 14.00
C THR A 374 -10.76 -12.71 13.44
N LYS A 375 -10.43 -11.74 12.60
CA LYS A 375 -11.36 -10.72 12.07
C LYS A 375 -12.01 -9.85 13.16
N LYS A 376 -11.35 -9.74 14.31
CA LYS A 376 -11.82 -8.93 15.44
C LYS A 376 -10.95 -7.71 15.64
N GLY A 377 -11.55 -6.65 16.19
CA GLY A 377 -10.87 -5.42 16.52
C GLY A 377 -9.70 -5.63 17.48
N ASN A 378 -8.68 -4.81 17.33
CA ASN A 378 -7.49 -4.84 18.17
C ASN A 378 -7.68 -3.93 19.37
N THR A 379 -7.95 -4.52 20.53
CA THR A 379 -8.19 -3.77 21.78
C THR A 379 -6.95 -3.03 22.30
N ALA A 380 -5.75 -3.41 21.89
CA ALA A 380 -4.52 -2.71 22.27
C ALA A 380 -4.37 -1.34 21.59
N VAL A 381 -5.00 -1.15 20.42
CA VAL A 381 -5.06 0.15 19.74
C VAL A 381 -6.37 0.86 20.09
N GLY A 382 -7.45 0.10 20.29
CA GLY A 382 -8.75 0.60 20.70
C GLY A 382 -9.55 1.27 19.59
N THR A 383 -10.45 2.15 20.03
CA THR A 383 -11.34 3.00 19.24
C THR A 383 -10.96 4.47 19.43
N GLY A 384 -11.75 5.41 18.89
CA GLY A 384 -11.54 6.84 19.16
C GLY A 384 -10.79 7.59 18.07
N PHE A 385 -10.70 7.00 16.86
CA PHE A 385 -10.28 7.71 15.65
C PHE A 385 -11.52 8.22 14.93
N SER A 386 -11.73 9.53 15.00
CA SER A 386 -13.03 10.16 14.71
C SER A 386 -13.46 10.09 13.24
N ASP A 387 -12.54 9.88 12.32
CA ASP A 387 -12.81 9.73 10.88
C ASP A 387 -13.11 8.28 10.46
N ASP A 388 -12.70 7.28 11.26
CA ASP A 388 -12.84 5.86 10.90
C ASP A 388 -14.26 5.49 10.43
N PRO A 389 -15.35 5.83 11.13
CA PRO A 389 -16.70 5.45 10.72
C PRO A 389 -17.09 5.95 9.32
N LEU A 390 -16.63 7.14 8.93
CA LEU A 390 -17.02 7.76 7.66
C LEU A 390 -16.40 7.06 6.44
N TRP A 391 -15.23 6.45 6.61
CA TRP A 391 -14.56 5.72 5.53
C TRP A 391 -15.33 4.48 5.08
N LEU A 392 -16.12 3.87 5.95
CA LEU A 392 -16.98 2.74 5.59
C LEU A 392 -18.05 3.15 4.55
N ILE A 393 -18.59 4.37 4.70
CA ILE A 393 -19.55 4.94 3.73
C ILE A 393 -18.86 5.17 2.39
N VAL A 394 -17.69 5.80 2.38
CA VAL A 394 -16.94 6.12 1.16
C VAL A 394 -16.58 4.86 0.38
N SER A 395 -16.09 3.83 1.05
CA SER A 395 -15.70 2.57 0.40
C SER A 395 -16.91 1.80 -0.12
N THR A 396 -18.02 1.77 0.64
CA THR A 396 -19.26 1.11 0.22
C THR A 396 -19.88 1.80 -1.00
N ALA A 397 -19.93 3.13 -1.01
CA ALA A 397 -20.42 3.89 -2.15
C ALA A 397 -19.55 3.64 -3.40
N ALA A 398 -18.22 3.67 -3.27
CA ALA A 398 -17.29 3.36 -4.35
C ALA A 398 -17.49 1.93 -4.89
N TYR A 399 -17.70 0.95 -4.01
CA TYR A 399 -18.00 -0.43 -4.40
C TYR A 399 -19.29 -0.53 -5.22
N ILE A 400 -20.37 0.10 -4.75
CA ILE A 400 -21.66 0.07 -5.45
C ILE A 400 -21.56 0.79 -6.80
N LYS A 401 -20.92 1.95 -6.85
CA LYS A 401 -20.68 2.69 -8.09
C LYS A 401 -19.90 1.85 -9.10
N GLU A 402 -18.90 1.11 -8.69
CA GLU A 402 -18.10 0.28 -9.58
C GLU A 402 -18.84 -0.98 -10.03
N THR A 403 -19.53 -1.68 -9.13
CA THR A 403 -20.08 -3.01 -9.40
C THR A 403 -21.55 -3.02 -9.79
N GLY A 404 -22.33 -2.09 -9.30
CA GLY A 404 -23.79 -2.13 -9.33
C GLY A 404 -24.39 -3.17 -8.40
N ASP A 405 -23.64 -3.72 -7.46
CA ASP A 405 -24.08 -4.69 -6.47
C ASP A 405 -24.69 -3.99 -5.24
N TRP A 406 -25.98 -3.74 -5.29
CA TRP A 406 -26.74 -3.17 -4.20
C TRP A 406 -26.99 -4.14 -3.05
N THR A 407 -26.87 -5.45 -3.29
CA THR A 407 -27.12 -6.49 -2.27
C THR A 407 -26.12 -6.42 -1.11
N ILE A 408 -25.03 -5.69 -1.27
CA ILE A 408 -24.08 -5.49 -0.19
C ILE A 408 -24.72 -4.74 0.98
N LEU A 409 -25.69 -3.85 0.73
CA LEU A 409 -26.36 -3.06 1.78
C LEU A 409 -27.20 -3.93 2.72
N ASP A 410 -27.74 -5.03 2.21
CA ASP A 410 -28.53 -6.01 2.98
C ASP A 410 -27.63 -7.13 3.57
N ALA A 411 -26.31 -7.06 3.35
CA ALA A 411 -25.41 -8.08 3.86
C ALA A 411 -25.39 -8.06 5.40
N PRO A 412 -25.54 -9.25 6.04
CA PRO A 412 -25.45 -9.33 7.49
C PRO A 412 -24.08 -8.89 7.99
N ALA A 413 -24.07 -7.98 8.95
CA ALA A 413 -22.89 -7.52 9.67
C ALA A 413 -23.28 -7.25 11.12
N GLY A 414 -22.56 -7.86 12.07
CA GLY A 414 -22.84 -7.66 13.49
C GLY A 414 -21.93 -6.60 14.11
N TYR A 415 -22.39 -6.01 15.22
CA TYR A 415 -21.54 -5.13 16.03
C TYR A 415 -20.56 -5.98 16.85
N GLN A 416 -19.33 -5.53 16.95
CA GLN A 416 -18.28 -6.32 17.60
C GLN A 416 -18.56 -6.55 19.10
N ASP A 417 -19.10 -5.58 19.77
CA ASP A 417 -19.44 -5.58 21.21
C ASP A 417 -20.80 -6.23 21.53
N VAL A 418 -21.61 -6.60 20.50
CA VAL A 418 -22.91 -7.26 20.64
C VAL A 418 -22.92 -8.59 19.88
N PRO A 419 -22.46 -9.70 20.50
CA PRO A 419 -22.43 -11.00 19.85
C PRO A 419 -23.83 -11.46 19.37
N GLY A 420 -23.90 -11.93 18.13
CA GLY A 420 -25.15 -12.42 17.53
C GLY A 420 -26.02 -11.33 16.89
N SER A 421 -25.60 -10.06 16.93
CA SER A 421 -26.33 -8.94 16.29
C SER A 421 -26.42 -9.06 14.76
N GLU A 422 -25.52 -9.81 14.12
CA GLU A 422 -25.54 -10.06 12.65
C GLU A 422 -26.84 -10.68 12.16
N LYS A 423 -27.67 -11.24 13.03
CA LYS A 423 -29.00 -11.77 12.68
C LYS A 423 -30.02 -10.69 12.37
N ASN A 424 -29.82 -9.47 12.89
CA ASN A 424 -30.79 -8.39 12.85
C ASN A 424 -30.21 -7.07 12.34
N THR A 425 -28.91 -7.04 11.97
CA THR A 425 -28.22 -5.85 11.50
C THR A 425 -27.58 -6.09 10.14
N THR A 426 -27.65 -5.07 9.30
CA THR A 426 -27.15 -5.07 7.94
C THR A 426 -26.02 -4.04 7.77
N LEU A 427 -25.29 -4.11 6.68
CA LEU A 427 -24.30 -3.08 6.36
C LEU A 427 -24.93 -1.68 6.33
N LEU A 428 -26.16 -1.55 5.81
CA LEU A 428 -26.84 -0.24 5.76
C LEU A 428 -27.05 0.35 7.16
N ASP A 429 -27.35 -0.48 8.16
CA ASP A 429 -27.48 -0.03 9.55
C ASP A 429 -26.15 0.51 10.08
N HIS A 430 -25.02 -0.12 9.72
CA HIS A 430 -23.67 0.37 10.06
C HIS A 430 -23.38 1.72 9.42
N LEU A 431 -23.80 1.95 8.16
CA LEU A 431 -23.60 3.26 7.51
C LEU A 431 -24.41 4.36 8.19
N HIS A 432 -25.67 4.07 8.55
CA HIS A 432 -26.50 5.01 9.32
C HIS A 432 -25.90 5.32 10.68
N LEU A 433 -25.39 4.30 11.37
CA LEU A 433 -24.74 4.44 12.67
C LEU A 433 -23.45 5.28 12.58
N SER A 434 -22.68 5.12 11.51
CA SER A 434 -21.48 5.94 11.25
C SER A 434 -21.82 7.43 11.13
N MET A 435 -22.88 7.77 10.41
CA MET A 435 -23.35 9.16 10.31
C MET A 435 -23.80 9.71 11.67
N LYS A 436 -24.58 8.91 12.41
CA LYS A 436 -25.10 9.28 13.73
C LYS A 436 -23.96 9.52 14.72
N HIS A 437 -22.97 8.62 14.78
CA HIS A 437 -21.83 8.71 15.71
C HIS A 437 -21.10 10.06 15.60
N VAL A 438 -20.80 10.50 14.39
CA VAL A 438 -20.11 11.78 14.16
C VAL A 438 -20.98 12.97 14.53
N LEU A 439 -22.29 12.89 14.30
CA LEU A 439 -23.22 13.99 14.67
C LEU A 439 -23.50 14.08 16.16
N ASP A 440 -23.46 12.96 16.88
CA ASP A 440 -23.67 12.93 18.33
C ASP A 440 -22.43 13.48 19.09
N LEU A 441 -21.25 13.37 18.50
CA LEU A 441 -19.98 13.77 19.10
C LEU A 441 -19.48 15.09 18.46
N ARG A 442 -20.05 16.21 18.89
CA ARG A 442 -19.68 17.56 18.44
C ARG A 442 -19.28 18.45 19.61
N GLY A 443 -18.30 19.32 19.35
CA GLY A 443 -17.82 20.30 20.33
C GLY A 443 -18.59 21.62 20.31
N SER A 444 -18.04 22.62 20.97
CA SER A 444 -18.65 23.95 21.20
C SER A 444 -18.87 24.74 19.91
N HIS A 445 -18.04 24.54 18.89
CA HIS A 445 -18.22 25.16 17.57
C HIS A 445 -19.20 24.39 16.68
N GLY A 446 -19.68 23.21 17.11
CA GLY A 446 -20.52 22.31 16.32
C GLY A 446 -19.75 21.45 15.31
N LEU A 447 -18.44 21.46 15.35
CA LEU A 447 -17.55 20.58 14.59
C LEU A 447 -17.45 19.20 15.28
N PRO A 448 -17.14 18.11 14.56
CA PRO A 448 -16.91 16.80 15.18
C PRO A 448 -15.73 16.82 16.15
N LEU A 449 -15.88 16.14 17.29
CA LEU A 449 -14.77 15.93 18.24
C LEU A 449 -13.69 15.06 17.61
N ILE A 450 -12.41 15.43 17.82
CA ILE A 450 -11.28 14.67 17.27
C ILE A 450 -11.00 13.36 18.02
N GLN A 451 -11.46 13.25 19.28
CA GLN A 451 -11.22 12.11 20.16
C GLN A 451 -9.71 11.87 20.38
N HIS A 452 -9.17 10.64 20.14
CA HIS A 452 -7.73 10.36 20.19
C HIS A 452 -6.98 11.05 19.06
N ALA A 453 -7.50 10.93 17.84
CA ALA A 453 -7.00 11.55 16.64
C ALA A 453 -8.06 11.46 15.53
N ASP A 454 -7.83 12.15 14.44
CA ASP A 454 -8.51 11.92 13.19
C ASP A 454 -7.59 11.17 12.19
N TRP A 455 -7.67 11.47 10.89
CA TRP A 455 -6.80 10.87 9.87
C TRP A 455 -5.30 11.04 10.18
N ASN A 456 -4.91 12.12 10.82
CA ASN A 456 -3.56 12.33 11.29
C ASN A 456 -3.40 11.73 12.69
N ASP A 457 -2.95 10.47 12.76
CA ASP A 457 -2.76 9.72 14.01
C ASP A 457 -1.88 10.45 15.05
N CYS A 458 -1.06 11.39 14.58
CA CYS A 458 -0.10 12.13 15.41
C CYS A 458 -0.61 13.50 15.89
N LEU A 459 -1.82 13.90 15.49
CA LEU A 459 -2.46 15.14 15.97
C LEU A 459 -3.38 14.80 17.16
N ASN A 460 -2.78 14.71 18.35
CA ASN A 460 -3.42 14.16 19.55
C ASN A 460 -3.87 15.27 20.50
N LEU A 461 -4.84 16.07 20.08
CA LEU A 461 -5.23 17.32 20.75
C LEU A 461 -5.94 17.13 22.10
N ASN A 462 -6.28 15.88 22.46
CA ASN A 462 -6.87 15.51 23.76
C ASN A 462 -5.96 14.58 24.58
N CYS A 463 -4.88 14.04 23.97
CA CYS A 463 -4.03 13.02 24.58
C CYS A 463 -2.80 13.68 25.22
N PHE A 464 -3.00 14.36 26.35
CA PHE A 464 -1.94 14.93 27.15
C PHE A 464 -2.16 14.57 28.63
N SER A 465 -1.11 14.62 29.45
CA SER A 465 -1.18 14.40 30.88
C SER A 465 -0.33 15.44 31.61
N ASN A 466 -0.80 15.86 32.78
CA ASN A 466 -0.06 16.73 33.71
C ASN A 466 0.89 15.95 34.61
N ASN A 467 0.89 14.60 34.54
CA ASN A 467 1.78 13.76 35.36
C ASN A 467 3.16 13.62 34.72
N PRO A 468 4.25 14.03 35.39
CA PRO A 468 5.58 13.80 34.90
C PRO A 468 5.91 12.29 34.86
N GLY A 469 6.08 11.71 33.75
CA GLY A 469 6.35 10.28 33.58
C GLY A 469 5.31 9.53 32.78
N GLU A 470 4.18 10.16 32.48
CA GLU A 470 3.27 9.72 31.46
C GLU A 470 3.71 10.29 30.13
N SER A 471 3.95 9.43 29.16
CA SER A 471 4.13 9.85 27.77
C SER A 471 2.76 9.87 27.10
N PHE A 472 2.43 10.94 26.40
CA PHE A 472 1.29 10.88 25.51
C PHE A 472 1.62 9.95 24.34
N GLN A 473 0.64 9.22 23.90
CA GLN A 473 0.66 8.45 22.65
C GLN A 473 -0.76 8.37 22.12
N THR A 474 -0.94 7.96 20.90
CA THR A 474 -2.24 7.79 20.27
C THR A 474 -3.20 6.89 21.08
N SER A 475 -2.67 6.01 21.91
CA SER A 475 -3.39 5.10 22.82
C SER A 475 -3.18 5.42 24.30
N GLY A 476 -2.59 6.56 24.64
CA GLY A 476 -2.29 6.97 26.02
C GLY A 476 -3.46 7.64 26.73
N ASP A 477 -3.18 8.15 27.94
CA ASP A 477 -4.18 8.85 28.75
C ASP A 477 -4.71 10.10 28.03
N ILE A 478 -6.00 10.31 28.17
CA ILE A 478 -6.74 11.43 27.58
C ILE A 478 -7.23 12.30 28.73
N GLU A 479 -6.56 13.42 28.96
CA GLU A 479 -7.02 14.44 29.90
C GLU A 479 -7.93 15.49 29.23
N GLY A 480 -7.88 15.60 27.91
CA GLY A 480 -8.76 16.44 27.09
C GLY A 480 -10.00 15.72 26.59
N GLY A 481 -10.92 16.43 25.98
CA GLY A 481 -12.14 15.82 25.42
C GLY A 481 -12.95 16.74 24.51
N SER A 482 -12.56 18.01 24.39
CA SER A 482 -13.32 19.05 23.67
C SER A 482 -12.70 19.46 22.32
N ALA A 483 -11.53 18.93 21.97
CA ALA A 483 -10.88 19.25 20.70
C ALA A 483 -11.70 18.81 19.48
N GLU A 484 -11.75 19.64 18.44
CA GLU A 484 -12.62 19.48 17.28
C GLU A 484 -11.83 19.44 15.97
N SER A 485 -12.28 18.63 15.01
CA SER A 485 -11.63 18.45 13.70
C SER A 485 -12.42 19.11 12.57
N VAL A 486 -11.81 20.05 11.86
CA VAL A 486 -12.36 20.63 10.63
C VAL A 486 -12.27 19.61 9.48
N MET A 487 -11.20 18.81 9.43
CA MET A 487 -11.04 17.78 8.41
C MET A 487 -12.16 16.73 8.49
N VAL A 488 -12.52 16.26 9.67
CA VAL A 488 -13.63 15.29 9.85
C VAL A 488 -14.97 15.91 9.47
N ALA A 489 -15.19 17.20 9.77
CA ALA A 489 -16.39 17.91 9.32
C ALA A 489 -16.51 17.95 7.80
N GLN A 490 -15.40 18.18 7.09
CA GLN A 490 -15.35 18.16 5.63
C GLN A 490 -15.59 16.76 5.07
N LEU A 491 -14.96 15.73 5.67
CA LEU A 491 -15.19 14.32 5.31
C LEU A 491 -16.64 13.91 5.57
N PHE A 492 -17.26 14.39 6.65
CA PHE A 492 -18.69 14.16 6.95
C PHE A 492 -19.58 14.70 5.82
N VAL A 493 -19.34 15.93 5.35
CA VAL A 493 -20.09 16.52 4.22
C VAL A 493 -19.92 15.66 2.96
N TYR A 494 -18.74 15.16 2.68
CA TYR A 494 -18.49 14.27 1.55
C TYR A 494 -19.24 12.94 1.70
N ALA A 495 -19.11 12.26 2.85
CA ALA A 495 -19.78 10.99 3.12
C ALA A 495 -21.31 11.12 3.11
N ALA A 496 -21.86 12.24 3.64
CA ALA A 496 -23.29 12.51 3.60
C ALA A 496 -23.82 12.63 2.16
N LYS A 497 -23.08 13.25 1.25
CA LYS A 497 -23.43 13.30 -0.18
C LYS A 497 -23.47 11.92 -0.82
N GLU A 498 -22.55 11.04 -0.45
CA GLU A 498 -22.58 9.64 -0.90
C GLU A 498 -23.83 8.92 -0.33
N MET A 499 -24.15 9.09 0.96
CA MET A 499 -25.35 8.51 1.55
C MET A 499 -26.63 9.01 0.89
N VAL A 500 -26.72 10.30 0.56
CA VAL A 500 -27.88 10.86 -0.16
C VAL A 500 -28.11 10.13 -1.47
N GLN A 501 -27.06 9.96 -2.31
CA GLN A 501 -27.16 9.25 -3.58
C GLN A 501 -27.63 7.79 -3.40
N LEU A 502 -27.09 7.09 -2.40
CA LEU A 502 -27.49 5.70 -2.12
C LEU A 502 -28.96 5.62 -1.69
N LEU A 503 -29.40 6.51 -0.80
CA LEU A 503 -30.77 6.52 -0.27
C LEU A 503 -31.81 6.97 -1.30
N GLU A 504 -31.46 7.90 -2.19
CA GLU A 504 -32.32 8.27 -3.31
C GLU A 504 -32.58 7.07 -4.23
N HIS A 505 -31.54 6.29 -4.52
CA HIS A 505 -31.66 5.08 -5.32
C HIS A 505 -32.51 4.00 -4.62
N LEU A 506 -32.46 3.90 -3.28
CA LEU A 506 -33.28 3.00 -2.48
C LEU A 506 -34.71 3.52 -2.25
N ASP A 507 -35.11 4.65 -2.86
CA ASP A 507 -36.37 5.36 -2.63
C ASP A 507 -36.62 5.78 -1.16
N GLN A 508 -35.56 5.90 -0.36
CA GLN A 508 -35.60 6.38 1.04
C GLN A 508 -35.51 7.92 1.10
N LYS A 509 -36.39 8.60 0.39
CA LYS A 509 -36.33 10.07 0.17
C LYS A 509 -36.29 10.91 1.44
N ASN A 510 -37.05 10.53 2.47
CA ASN A 510 -37.09 11.29 3.74
C ASN A 510 -35.71 11.30 4.42
N ARG A 511 -35.02 10.16 4.46
CA ARG A 511 -33.65 10.07 5.01
C ARG A 511 -32.62 10.76 4.12
N ALA A 512 -32.79 10.70 2.80
CA ALA A 512 -31.92 11.43 1.87
C ALA A 512 -32.00 12.94 2.11
N VAL A 513 -33.22 13.50 2.25
CA VAL A 513 -33.43 14.92 2.59
C VAL A 513 -32.84 15.27 3.95
N GLU A 514 -32.96 14.40 4.95
CA GLU A 514 -32.37 14.61 6.26
C GLU A 514 -30.83 14.72 6.15
N TYR A 515 -30.16 13.77 5.49
CA TYR A 515 -28.71 13.82 5.34
C TYR A 515 -28.23 14.98 4.47
N ALA A 516 -28.99 15.36 3.43
CA ALA A 516 -28.69 16.55 2.66
C ALA A 516 -28.70 17.81 3.53
N ARG A 517 -29.71 17.94 4.43
CA ARG A 517 -29.80 19.04 5.39
C ARG A 517 -28.63 19.02 6.37
N GLN A 518 -28.30 17.85 6.95
CA GLN A 518 -27.18 17.69 7.87
C GLN A 518 -25.82 18.04 7.21
N ALA A 519 -25.64 17.67 5.93
CA ALA A 519 -24.47 18.06 5.17
C ALA A 519 -24.38 19.57 4.96
N ASP A 520 -25.50 20.22 4.64
CA ASP A 520 -25.53 21.68 4.48
C ASP A 520 -25.31 22.43 5.79
N ASP A 521 -25.87 21.93 6.88
CA ASP A 521 -25.65 22.49 8.22
C ASP A 521 -24.19 22.37 8.63
N MET A 522 -23.54 21.20 8.43
CA MET A 522 -22.11 21.03 8.71
C MET A 522 -21.24 21.91 7.78
N ARG A 523 -21.61 22.05 6.51
CA ARG A 523 -20.95 22.98 5.58
C ARG A 523 -20.95 24.41 6.10
N LYS A 524 -22.10 24.88 6.63
CA LYS A 524 -22.21 26.21 7.25
C LYS A 524 -21.31 26.34 8.49
N VAL A 525 -21.24 25.29 9.32
CA VAL A 525 -20.35 25.25 10.49
C VAL A 525 -18.89 25.39 10.06
N VAL A 526 -18.45 24.62 9.07
CA VAL A 526 -17.09 24.73 8.51
C VAL A 526 -16.79 26.12 7.97
N LEU A 527 -17.70 26.72 7.20
CA LEU A 527 -17.51 28.07 6.66
C LEU A 527 -17.46 29.15 7.77
N LYS A 528 -18.18 28.95 8.86
CA LYS A 528 -18.23 29.91 9.98
C LYS A 528 -17.03 29.78 10.92
N HIS A 529 -16.65 28.56 11.29
CA HIS A 529 -15.65 28.29 12.32
C HIS A 529 -14.34 27.74 11.78
N GLY A 530 -14.36 27.11 10.60
CA GLY A 530 -13.18 26.51 9.96
C GLY A 530 -12.45 27.40 8.95
N TRP A 531 -12.91 28.63 8.70
CA TRP A 531 -12.30 29.54 7.70
C TRP A 531 -11.53 30.68 8.36
N ASP A 532 -10.25 30.84 7.99
CA ASP A 532 -9.33 31.84 8.60
C ASP A 532 -9.02 33.03 7.66
N GLY A 533 -9.91 33.32 6.72
CA GLY A 533 -9.81 34.43 5.77
C GLY A 533 -9.10 34.08 4.46
N GLU A 534 -8.13 33.15 4.47
CA GLU A 534 -7.37 32.74 3.28
C GLU A 534 -7.39 31.23 3.05
N TRP A 535 -7.49 30.43 4.13
CA TRP A 535 -7.50 28.98 4.07
C TRP A 535 -8.38 28.36 5.17
N PHE A 536 -8.63 27.04 5.11
CA PHE A 536 -9.32 26.32 6.17
C PHE A 536 -8.35 25.95 7.28
N ILE A 537 -8.69 26.27 8.54
CA ILE A 537 -7.91 25.82 9.70
C ILE A 537 -8.00 24.29 9.85
N ARG A 538 -7.08 23.72 10.63
CA ARG A 538 -7.00 22.26 10.80
C ARG A 538 -7.96 21.74 11.87
N ALA A 539 -8.00 22.42 13.01
CA ALA A 539 -8.72 21.94 14.20
C ALA A 539 -8.86 23.05 15.23
N TYR A 540 -9.61 22.78 16.30
CA TYR A 540 -9.50 23.46 17.59
C TYR A 540 -8.94 22.47 18.62
N ASP A 541 -7.98 22.93 19.44
CA ASP A 541 -7.43 22.11 20.53
C ASP A 541 -8.40 22.04 21.73
N HIS A 542 -8.02 21.27 22.76
CA HIS A 542 -8.84 21.15 23.98
C HIS A 542 -9.13 22.48 24.67
N PHE A 543 -8.26 23.48 24.47
CA PHE A 543 -8.40 24.82 25.06
C PHE A 543 -9.13 25.81 24.14
N GLU A 544 -9.84 25.31 23.13
CA GLU A 544 -10.56 26.07 22.09
C GLU A 544 -9.66 27.02 21.27
N LYS A 545 -8.34 26.75 21.22
CA LYS A 545 -7.42 27.49 20.36
C LYS A 545 -7.38 26.91 18.97
N PRO A 546 -7.38 27.74 17.92
CA PRO A 546 -7.27 27.24 16.55
C PRO A 546 -5.90 26.63 16.28
N VAL A 547 -5.88 25.50 15.58
CA VAL A 547 -4.71 24.82 15.01
C VAL A 547 -4.78 24.95 13.50
N GLY A 548 -3.67 25.29 12.86
CA GLY A 548 -3.67 25.53 11.41
C GLY A 548 -4.19 26.91 11.00
N SER A 549 -4.08 27.90 11.87
CA SER A 549 -4.50 29.28 11.66
C SER A 549 -3.32 30.21 11.57
N LYS A 550 -3.50 31.34 10.86
CA LYS A 550 -2.48 32.40 10.76
C LYS A 550 -2.07 33.00 12.10
N VAL A 551 -2.87 32.84 13.14
CA VAL A 551 -2.53 33.31 14.49
C VAL A 551 -1.58 32.38 15.24
N CYS A 552 -1.34 31.16 14.74
CA CYS A 552 -0.38 30.22 15.31
C CYS A 552 1.05 30.69 15.02
N ASP A 553 2.01 30.40 15.90
CA ASP A 553 3.43 30.66 15.64
C ASP A 553 4.00 29.66 14.62
N GLU A 554 3.70 28.39 14.81
CA GLU A 554 4.09 27.23 13.98
C GLU A 554 2.84 26.47 13.56
N GLY A 555 2.91 25.68 12.49
CA GLY A 555 1.77 24.93 11.98
C GLY A 555 0.59 25.84 11.58
N LYS A 556 0.85 26.94 10.85
CA LYS A 556 -0.18 27.93 10.47
C LYS A 556 -1.15 27.42 9.43
N ILE A 557 -0.69 26.53 8.54
CA ILE A 557 -1.50 25.96 7.48
C ILE A 557 -1.21 24.45 7.37
N PHE A 558 -2.25 23.67 7.14
CA PHE A 558 -2.20 22.22 6.93
C PHE A 558 -2.85 21.85 5.61
N ILE A 559 -2.27 20.87 4.91
CA ILE A 559 -2.71 20.47 3.56
C ILE A 559 -4.07 19.76 3.57
N GLU A 560 -4.40 18.99 4.62
CA GLU A 560 -5.56 18.08 4.65
C GLU A 560 -6.88 18.84 4.41
N THR A 561 -7.09 19.90 5.15
CA THR A 561 -8.34 20.67 5.10
C THR A 561 -8.52 21.46 3.80
N GLN A 562 -7.43 21.78 3.10
CA GLN A 562 -7.53 22.47 1.82
C GLN A 562 -8.05 21.54 0.72
N GLY A 563 -7.52 20.33 0.62
CA GLY A 563 -8.00 19.30 -0.31
C GLY A 563 -9.42 18.85 0.00
N TRP A 564 -9.69 18.48 1.26
CA TRP A 564 -11.03 17.99 1.66
C TRP A 564 -12.12 19.04 1.56
N GLY A 565 -11.83 20.32 1.83
CA GLY A 565 -12.79 21.39 1.67
C GLY A 565 -13.35 21.42 0.24
N VAL A 566 -12.48 21.38 -0.76
CA VAL A 566 -12.87 21.37 -2.17
C VAL A 566 -13.56 20.06 -2.57
N MET A 567 -13.02 18.91 -2.14
CA MET A 567 -13.63 17.60 -2.42
C MET A 567 -15.06 17.50 -1.84
N ALA A 568 -15.29 18.06 -0.68
CA ALA A 568 -16.60 18.17 -0.07
C ALA A 568 -17.50 19.23 -0.74
N GLY A 569 -16.98 20.04 -1.66
CA GLY A 569 -17.72 21.13 -2.34
C GLY A 569 -17.97 22.33 -1.43
N ILE A 570 -17.08 22.57 -0.45
CA ILE A 570 -17.18 23.70 0.48
C ILE A 570 -16.38 24.87 -0.04
N GLY A 571 -16.97 26.05 -0.11
CA GLY A 571 -16.31 27.29 -0.53
C GLY A 571 -16.05 27.42 -2.03
N ILE A 572 -16.69 26.59 -2.89
CA ILE A 572 -16.53 26.68 -4.34
C ILE A 572 -17.24 27.93 -4.87
N ASP A 573 -18.49 28.16 -4.44
CA ASP A 573 -19.35 29.21 -4.97
C ASP A 573 -18.91 30.64 -4.56
N ASP A 574 -18.20 30.76 -3.43
CA ASP A 574 -17.75 32.03 -2.85
C ASP A 574 -16.24 32.29 -2.98
N GLY A 575 -15.53 31.44 -3.74
CA GLY A 575 -14.11 31.57 -4.05
C GLY A 575 -13.16 31.11 -2.95
N LYS A 576 -13.64 30.70 -1.76
CA LYS A 576 -12.81 30.23 -0.65
C LYS A 576 -12.02 28.96 -1.00
N ALA A 577 -12.61 28.04 -1.77
CA ALA A 577 -11.94 26.85 -2.25
C ALA A 577 -10.71 27.18 -3.10
N LEU A 578 -10.82 28.18 -4.00
CA LEU A 578 -9.70 28.64 -4.82
C LEU A 578 -8.62 29.30 -3.96
N SER A 579 -9.01 30.20 -3.04
CA SER A 579 -8.09 30.84 -2.09
C SER A 579 -7.32 29.82 -1.26
N ALA A 580 -7.99 28.77 -0.77
CA ALA A 580 -7.38 27.71 0.01
C ALA A 580 -6.31 26.92 -0.79
N LEU A 581 -6.58 26.60 -2.04
CA LEU A 581 -5.59 25.94 -2.91
C LEU A 581 -4.44 26.87 -3.28
N ASP A 582 -4.71 28.15 -3.55
CA ASP A 582 -3.66 29.13 -3.81
C ASP A 582 -2.74 29.31 -2.59
N SER A 583 -3.31 29.36 -1.37
CA SER A 583 -2.54 29.35 -0.13
C SER A 583 -1.70 28.09 0.03
N SER A 584 -2.22 26.92 -0.35
CA SER A 584 -1.46 25.67 -0.35
C SER A 584 -0.24 25.74 -1.28
N TRP A 585 -0.41 26.28 -2.49
CA TRP A 585 0.72 26.50 -3.39
C TRP A 585 1.72 27.53 -2.86
N GLN A 586 1.24 28.56 -2.23
CA GLN A 586 2.11 29.64 -1.69
C GLN A 586 2.93 29.18 -0.51
N TYR A 587 2.34 28.43 0.42
CA TYR A 587 2.95 28.15 1.71
C TYR A 587 3.46 26.73 1.87
N LEU A 588 2.86 25.73 1.16
CA LEU A 588 3.20 24.32 1.34
C LEU A 588 3.99 23.72 0.17
N ALA A 589 4.09 24.41 -0.98
CA ALA A 589 4.75 23.85 -2.15
C ALA A 589 6.26 23.62 -1.92
N ASP A 590 6.70 22.44 -2.30
CA ASP A 590 8.07 21.95 -2.28
C ASP A 590 8.45 21.38 -3.66
N GLU A 591 9.73 21.27 -3.98
CA GLU A 591 10.19 20.64 -5.24
C GLU A 591 9.62 19.25 -5.46
N ASN A 592 9.39 18.49 -4.39
CA ASN A 592 8.98 17.09 -4.42
C ASN A 592 7.49 16.86 -4.10
N GLY A 593 6.70 17.92 -3.90
CA GLY A 593 5.27 17.86 -3.58
C GLY A 593 4.79 19.06 -2.80
N MET A 594 3.85 18.87 -1.89
CA MET A 594 3.44 19.82 -0.87
C MET A 594 3.68 19.21 0.51
N VAL A 595 4.31 19.96 1.41
CA VAL A 595 4.52 19.53 2.79
C VAL A 595 3.21 19.55 3.57
N LEU A 596 3.14 18.74 4.64
CA LEU A 596 1.91 18.55 5.41
C LEU A 596 1.46 19.82 6.11
N ASN A 597 2.39 20.56 6.70
CA ASN A 597 2.14 21.81 7.43
C ASN A 597 3.31 22.78 7.33
N GLN A 598 3.06 24.06 7.54
CA GLN A 598 4.08 25.12 7.62
C GLN A 598 3.66 26.24 8.60
N PRO A 599 4.63 26.88 9.29
CA PRO A 599 6.00 26.41 9.52
C PRO A 599 6.04 25.07 10.27
N ALA A 600 7.13 24.31 10.10
CA ALA A 600 7.33 23.08 10.87
C ALA A 600 7.41 23.36 12.37
N TYR A 601 6.98 22.41 13.21
CA TYR A 601 7.14 22.49 14.65
C TYR A 601 8.61 22.26 15.02
N THR A 602 9.17 23.19 15.80
CA THR A 602 10.57 23.13 16.27
C THR A 602 10.70 22.74 17.74
N LYS A 603 9.58 22.69 18.47
CA LYS A 603 9.51 22.34 19.89
C LYS A 603 8.42 21.33 20.14
N TYR A 604 8.68 20.41 21.05
CA TYR A 604 7.67 19.51 21.57
C TYR A 604 6.58 20.27 22.32
N ARG A 605 5.33 19.95 21.99
CA ARG A 605 4.12 20.52 22.62
C ARG A 605 3.16 19.37 22.92
N ASP A 606 3.06 18.97 24.16
CA ASP A 606 2.23 17.87 24.63
C ASP A 606 0.77 17.98 24.19
N TYR A 607 0.18 19.16 24.27
CA TYR A 607 -1.22 19.44 23.91
C TYR A 607 -1.50 19.41 22.38
N LEU A 608 -0.48 19.35 21.54
CA LEU A 608 -0.62 19.14 20.08
C LEU A 608 -0.36 17.70 19.68
N GLY A 609 0.34 16.95 20.52
CA GLY A 609 0.57 15.54 20.31
C GLY A 609 1.87 15.18 19.62
N GLU A 610 1.93 13.94 19.15
CA GLU A 610 3.13 13.29 18.61
C GLU A 610 3.70 14.01 17.38
N ILE A 611 2.87 14.73 16.63
CA ILE A 611 3.33 15.53 15.46
C ILE A 611 4.49 16.46 15.82
N THR A 612 4.52 16.99 17.04
CA THR A 612 5.58 17.92 17.50
C THR A 612 6.83 17.21 18.02
N SER A 613 6.82 15.87 18.14
CA SER A 613 7.98 15.07 18.53
C SER A 613 8.90 14.74 17.35
N TYR A 614 8.41 14.81 16.12
CA TYR A 614 9.20 14.53 14.94
C TYR A 614 10.09 15.73 14.57
N PRO A 615 11.30 15.47 14.07
CA PRO A 615 12.14 16.54 13.53
C PRO A 615 11.44 17.26 12.35
N PRO A 616 11.71 18.59 12.17
CA PRO A 616 11.21 19.33 11.01
C PRO A 616 11.50 18.64 9.67
N GLY A 617 10.52 18.58 8.79
CA GLY A 617 10.61 17.95 7.48
C GLY A 617 10.47 16.43 7.47
N TYR A 618 10.16 15.79 8.62
CA TYR A 618 9.96 14.34 8.72
C TYR A 618 8.57 13.95 9.21
N LYS A 619 8.07 12.79 8.74
CA LYS A 619 6.78 12.23 9.14
C LYS A 619 5.67 13.29 9.04
N GLU A 620 4.81 13.39 10.03
CA GLU A 620 3.72 14.36 10.06
C GLU A 620 4.16 15.80 10.34
N ASN A 621 5.43 16.03 10.70
CA ASN A 621 5.95 17.37 10.93
C ASN A 621 6.61 17.95 9.68
N ALA A 622 5.82 18.54 8.79
CA ALA A 622 6.24 19.21 7.56
C ALA A 622 7.01 18.33 6.55
N SER A 623 6.81 17.01 6.55
CA SER A 623 7.21 16.22 5.38
C SER A 623 6.17 16.34 4.26
N ILE A 624 6.55 15.93 3.06
CA ILE A 624 5.61 15.71 1.96
C ILE A 624 4.92 14.38 2.21
N PHE A 625 3.75 14.41 2.86
CA PHE A 625 2.93 13.22 3.02
C PHE A 625 2.19 12.97 1.71
N CYS A 626 2.66 11.99 0.91
CA CYS A 626 2.21 11.82 -0.47
C CYS A 626 0.71 11.55 -0.60
N HIS A 627 0.10 10.94 0.41
CA HIS A 627 -1.32 10.65 0.48
C HIS A 627 -2.16 11.95 0.40
N ASN A 628 -1.85 12.97 1.22
CA ASN A 628 -2.58 14.24 1.25
C ASN A 628 -2.41 15.02 -0.06
N ASN A 629 -1.27 14.89 -0.71
CA ASN A 629 -1.01 15.51 -2.00
C ASN A 629 -2.03 15.05 -3.06
N THR A 630 -2.46 13.78 -2.98
CA THR A 630 -3.46 13.27 -3.93
C THR A 630 -4.84 13.92 -3.77
N TRP A 631 -5.23 14.32 -2.55
CA TRP A 631 -6.46 15.05 -2.31
C TRP A 631 -6.43 16.45 -2.90
N VAL A 632 -5.27 17.13 -2.82
CA VAL A 632 -5.06 18.41 -3.49
C VAL A 632 -5.07 18.25 -5.02
N ILE A 633 -4.47 17.18 -5.57
CA ILE A 633 -4.55 16.88 -7.02
C ILE A 633 -6.02 16.75 -7.46
N ILE A 634 -6.84 16.02 -6.70
CA ILE A 634 -8.28 15.89 -6.98
C ILE A 634 -8.96 17.25 -6.89
N ALA A 635 -8.68 18.01 -5.85
CA ALA A 635 -9.26 19.35 -5.65
C ALA A 635 -8.91 20.30 -6.80
N GLU A 636 -7.69 20.29 -7.30
CA GLU A 636 -7.27 21.08 -8.47
C GLU A 636 -8.07 20.72 -9.72
N THR A 637 -8.31 19.40 -9.94
CA THR A 637 -9.12 18.97 -11.08
C THR A 637 -10.59 19.39 -10.95
N LEU A 638 -11.14 19.41 -9.74
CA LEU A 638 -12.51 19.86 -9.49
C LEU A 638 -12.68 21.35 -9.81
N LEU A 639 -11.65 22.17 -9.56
CA LEU A 639 -11.60 23.58 -9.91
C LEU A 639 -11.11 23.86 -11.35
N GLY A 640 -10.86 22.82 -12.17
CA GLY A 640 -10.46 22.96 -13.57
C GLY A 640 -9.00 23.31 -13.80
N ARG A 641 -8.12 23.17 -12.81
CA ARG A 641 -6.70 23.53 -12.86
C ARG A 641 -5.83 22.30 -13.19
N GLY A 642 -5.96 21.80 -14.43
CA GLY A 642 -5.33 20.57 -14.90
C GLY A 642 -3.80 20.63 -14.94
N ASP A 643 -3.22 21.81 -15.18
CA ASP A 643 -1.77 22.06 -15.11
C ASP A 643 -1.25 21.88 -13.68
N LYS A 644 -1.91 22.42 -12.68
CA LYS A 644 -1.57 22.30 -11.25
C LYS A 644 -1.72 20.87 -10.76
N ALA A 645 -2.81 20.21 -11.12
CA ALA A 645 -3.05 18.81 -10.78
C ALA A 645 -1.93 17.89 -11.34
N TRP A 646 -1.57 18.08 -12.62
CA TRP A 646 -0.50 17.29 -13.24
C TRP A 646 0.88 17.63 -12.67
N GLU A 647 1.15 18.89 -12.39
CA GLU A 647 2.43 19.31 -11.78
C GLU A 647 2.62 18.65 -10.43
N LEU A 648 1.61 18.68 -9.57
CA LEU A 648 1.67 18.05 -8.25
C LEU A 648 1.79 16.52 -8.35
N TYR A 649 1.05 15.89 -9.28
CA TYR A 649 1.17 14.45 -9.52
C TYR A 649 2.59 14.07 -9.93
N LYS A 650 3.24 14.80 -10.84
CA LYS A 650 4.62 14.57 -11.25
C LYS A 650 5.60 14.63 -10.08
N ARG A 651 5.40 15.60 -9.18
CA ARG A 651 6.29 15.80 -8.02
C ARG A 651 6.34 14.58 -7.11
N ILE A 652 5.21 13.90 -6.87
CA ILE A 652 5.14 12.71 -6.01
C ILE A 652 5.27 11.38 -6.77
N CYS A 653 5.21 11.39 -8.11
CA CYS A 653 5.22 10.18 -8.92
C CYS A 653 6.59 9.49 -8.91
N PRO A 654 6.71 8.21 -8.47
CA PRO A 654 7.99 7.54 -8.35
C PRO A 654 8.67 7.32 -9.71
N SER A 655 7.91 7.08 -10.78
CA SER A 655 8.49 6.83 -12.11
C SER A 655 9.19 8.04 -12.73
N THR A 656 9.07 9.23 -12.13
CA THR A 656 9.82 10.44 -12.51
C THR A 656 11.12 10.62 -11.71
N LYS A 657 11.50 9.65 -10.87
CA LYS A 657 12.63 9.78 -9.94
C LYS A 657 13.80 8.84 -10.26
N GLU A 658 13.81 8.14 -11.42
CA GLU A 658 14.87 7.20 -11.80
C GLU A 658 16.27 7.86 -11.78
N ASP A 659 16.37 9.06 -12.29
CA ASP A 659 17.61 9.84 -12.35
C ASP A 659 18.03 10.45 -11.00
N LYS A 660 17.11 10.49 -10.02
CA LYS A 660 17.32 11.01 -8.68
C LYS A 660 17.40 9.93 -7.60
N SER A 661 17.59 8.65 -7.97
CA SER A 661 17.54 7.51 -7.04
C SER A 661 18.52 7.62 -5.85
N ASP A 662 19.64 8.32 -5.99
CA ASP A 662 20.57 8.55 -4.85
C ASP A 662 19.98 9.47 -3.77
N VAL A 663 19.08 10.36 -4.15
CA VAL A 663 18.38 11.27 -3.22
C VAL A 663 17.07 10.63 -2.78
N TYR A 664 16.26 10.17 -3.74
CA TYR A 664 14.94 9.59 -3.48
C TYR A 664 15.01 8.27 -2.70
N LYS A 665 16.02 7.46 -2.91
CA LYS A 665 16.38 6.18 -2.29
C LYS A 665 15.38 5.04 -2.46
N CYS A 666 14.08 5.29 -2.38
CA CYS A 666 13.04 4.27 -2.58
C CYS A 666 12.94 3.81 -4.04
N GLU A 667 12.18 2.75 -4.24
CA GLU A 667 11.93 2.16 -5.54
C GLU A 667 11.23 3.13 -6.49
N PRO A 668 11.69 3.26 -7.74
CA PRO A 668 11.06 4.16 -8.72
C PRO A 668 9.75 3.60 -9.33
N TYR A 669 9.34 2.40 -8.93
CA TYR A 669 8.15 1.72 -9.46
C TYR A 669 6.98 1.66 -8.46
N CYS A 670 7.11 2.22 -7.26
CA CYS A 670 6.01 2.29 -6.29
C CYS A 670 6.01 3.61 -5.51
N PHE A 671 4.81 4.08 -5.15
CA PHE A 671 4.67 5.27 -4.33
C PHE A 671 5.19 5.05 -2.90
N ALA A 672 5.79 6.08 -2.35
CA ALA A 672 6.17 6.16 -0.95
C ALA A 672 5.06 6.80 -0.11
N GLN A 673 5.11 6.59 1.21
CA GLN A 673 4.24 7.27 2.16
C GLN A 673 4.63 8.74 2.29
N THR A 674 5.92 9.00 2.54
CA THR A 674 6.44 10.34 2.75
C THR A 674 7.71 10.58 1.93
N ILE A 675 7.94 11.86 1.60
CA ILE A 675 9.21 12.37 1.10
C ILE A 675 9.65 13.45 2.07
N SER A 676 10.91 13.45 2.50
CA SER A 676 11.43 14.45 3.42
C SER A 676 11.30 15.85 2.84
N GLY A 677 10.70 16.77 3.61
CA GLY A 677 10.47 18.15 3.22
C GLY A 677 11.72 19.02 3.25
N HIS A 678 11.61 20.24 2.77
CA HIS A 678 12.72 21.20 2.69
C HIS A 678 13.33 21.58 4.05
N ASP A 679 12.58 21.44 5.15
CA ASP A 679 13.10 21.69 6.50
C ASP A 679 13.97 20.55 7.04
N SER A 680 14.02 19.40 6.34
CA SER A 680 14.83 18.25 6.76
C SER A 680 16.29 18.40 6.35
N PRO A 681 17.24 17.73 7.06
CA PRO A 681 18.63 17.64 6.63
C PRO A 681 18.85 16.91 5.29
N GLY A 682 17.89 16.11 4.85
CA GLY A 682 17.95 15.34 3.60
C GLY A 682 16.68 15.50 2.77
N PRO A 683 16.40 16.69 2.21
CA PRO A 683 15.18 16.92 1.45
C PRO A 683 15.12 16.03 0.20
N GLY A 684 13.92 15.54 -0.11
CA GLY A 684 13.69 14.66 -1.25
C GLY A 684 13.91 13.16 -1.00
N GLU A 685 14.36 12.75 0.19
CA GLU A 685 14.47 11.34 0.57
C GLU A 685 13.09 10.75 0.83
N ALA A 686 12.68 9.77 0.02
CA ALA A 686 11.43 9.05 0.22
C ALA A 686 11.56 7.96 1.29
N LYS A 687 10.45 7.69 1.99
CA LYS A 687 10.39 6.70 3.07
C LYS A 687 9.10 5.89 3.00
N ASN A 688 9.17 4.66 3.52
CA ASN A 688 8.02 3.77 3.65
C ASN A 688 7.28 3.55 2.32
N SER A 689 8.01 3.01 1.34
CA SER A 689 7.44 2.62 0.05
C SER A 689 6.46 1.44 0.17
N TRP A 690 5.60 1.26 -0.81
CA TRP A 690 4.63 0.19 -0.98
C TRP A 690 3.35 0.33 -0.16
N LEU A 691 3.39 0.12 1.15
CA LEU A 691 2.19 0.02 1.98
C LEU A 691 1.73 1.41 2.45
N THR A 692 1.01 2.10 1.60
CA THR A 692 0.54 3.46 1.83
C THR A 692 -0.78 3.73 1.12
N GLY A 693 -1.64 4.54 1.72
CA GLY A 693 -2.85 5.05 1.07
C GLY A 693 -2.58 5.90 -0.17
N THR A 694 -1.33 6.38 -0.33
CA THR A 694 -0.88 7.05 -1.55
C THR A 694 -1.14 6.19 -2.79
N ALA A 695 -0.99 4.86 -2.70
CA ALA A 695 -1.18 3.96 -3.83
C ALA A 695 -2.60 4.06 -4.41
N SER A 696 -3.63 3.85 -3.58
CA SER A 696 -5.03 3.90 -4.03
C SER A 696 -5.46 5.30 -4.45
N TRP A 697 -5.13 6.31 -3.66
CA TRP A 697 -5.52 7.67 -3.96
C TRP A 697 -4.78 8.25 -5.18
N SER A 698 -3.52 7.86 -5.44
CA SER A 698 -2.83 8.25 -6.68
C SER A 698 -3.48 7.61 -7.91
N LEU A 699 -3.94 6.35 -7.81
CA LEU A 699 -4.67 5.72 -8.90
C LEU A 699 -6.01 6.40 -9.14
N VAL A 700 -6.76 6.71 -8.08
CA VAL A 700 -8.01 7.48 -8.15
C VAL A 700 -7.77 8.86 -8.77
N ALA A 701 -6.81 9.63 -8.26
CA ALA A 701 -6.49 10.97 -8.76
C ALA A 701 -6.11 10.94 -10.24
N LEU A 702 -5.27 9.99 -10.67
CA LEU A 702 -4.86 9.89 -12.06
C LEU A 702 -6.00 9.44 -12.97
N THR A 703 -6.67 8.33 -12.64
CA THR A 703 -7.60 7.66 -13.57
C THR A 703 -8.99 8.28 -13.55
N GLN A 704 -9.47 8.68 -12.37
CA GLN A 704 -10.85 9.17 -12.20
C GLN A 704 -10.96 10.70 -12.29
N TYR A 705 -9.86 11.43 -12.05
CA TYR A 705 -9.89 12.89 -12.01
C TYR A 705 -9.03 13.54 -13.08
N ILE A 706 -7.73 13.23 -13.19
CA ILE A 706 -6.90 13.80 -14.29
C ILE A 706 -7.37 13.25 -15.63
N LEU A 707 -7.41 11.93 -15.81
CA LEU A 707 -7.92 11.28 -17.03
C LEU A 707 -9.46 11.26 -17.07
N GLY A 708 -10.11 11.50 -15.95
CA GLY A 708 -11.52 11.82 -15.82
C GLY A 708 -12.49 10.68 -16.13
N VAL A 709 -12.12 9.40 -15.95
CA VAL A 709 -13.03 8.27 -16.18
C VAL A 709 -13.46 7.67 -14.85
N ARG A 710 -14.64 8.05 -14.38
CA ARG A 710 -15.14 7.75 -13.04
C ARG A 710 -16.43 6.94 -13.08
N ALA A 711 -16.51 5.90 -12.23
CA ALA A 711 -17.73 5.12 -12.02
C ALA A 711 -18.78 5.95 -11.25
N GLU A 712 -20.01 5.94 -11.76
CA GLU A 712 -21.19 6.53 -11.12
C GLU A 712 -22.31 5.49 -11.03
N LEU A 713 -23.38 5.79 -10.31
CA LEU A 713 -24.49 4.85 -10.13
C LEU A 713 -25.15 4.48 -11.47
N ASP A 714 -25.28 5.43 -12.37
CA ASP A 714 -25.98 5.35 -13.65
C ASP A 714 -25.07 5.16 -14.88
N GLY A 715 -23.74 5.08 -14.68
CA GLY A 715 -22.81 4.86 -15.79
C GLY A 715 -21.36 5.27 -15.53
N LEU A 716 -20.65 5.63 -16.60
CA LEU A 716 -19.31 6.19 -16.54
C LEU A 716 -19.34 7.69 -16.82
N ARG A 717 -18.90 8.50 -15.89
CA ARG A 717 -18.63 9.91 -16.11
C ARG A 717 -17.30 10.08 -16.83
N ILE A 718 -17.29 10.87 -17.89
CA ILE A 718 -16.08 11.23 -18.62
C ILE A 718 -15.89 12.75 -18.49
N ASP A 719 -14.96 13.16 -17.63
CA ASP A 719 -14.71 14.56 -17.26
C ASP A 719 -13.22 14.82 -17.07
N PRO A 720 -12.39 14.72 -18.12
CA PRO A 720 -10.94 14.93 -18.02
C PRO A 720 -10.60 16.35 -17.56
N CYS A 721 -9.55 16.43 -16.72
CA CYS A 721 -8.90 17.69 -16.37
C CYS A 721 -7.39 17.55 -16.54
N ILE A 722 -6.89 18.02 -17.67
CA ILE A 722 -5.54 17.72 -18.18
C ILE A 722 -4.78 19.00 -18.52
N PRO A 723 -3.43 18.93 -18.60
CA PRO A 723 -2.65 20.04 -19.13
C PRO A 723 -3.07 20.41 -20.56
N PRO A 724 -3.08 21.71 -20.91
CA PRO A 724 -3.56 22.16 -22.22
C PRO A 724 -2.68 21.67 -23.39
N GLU A 725 -1.42 21.33 -23.13
CA GLU A 725 -0.52 20.75 -24.13
C GLU A 725 -0.83 19.29 -24.48
N TRP A 726 -1.65 18.58 -23.72
CA TRP A 726 -2.06 17.22 -24.04
C TRP A 726 -3.15 17.25 -25.14
N SER A 727 -2.80 16.73 -26.32
CA SER A 727 -3.70 16.69 -27.47
C SER A 727 -4.84 15.67 -27.35
N GLY A 728 -4.73 14.75 -26.39
CA GLY A 728 -5.71 13.70 -26.12
C GLY A 728 -5.08 12.37 -25.75
N PHE A 729 -5.91 11.35 -25.53
CA PHE A 729 -5.51 10.00 -25.15
C PHE A 729 -6.62 8.98 -25.44
N ASN A 730 -6.28 7.69 -25.35
CA ASN A 730 -7.24 6.60 -25.48
C ASN A 730 -7.26 5.78 -24.18
N ILE A 731 -8.45 5.39 -23.73
CA ILE A 731 -8.63 4.49 -22.58
C ILE A 731 -9.49 3.30 -23.00
N MET A 732 -9.07 2.11 -22.61
CA MET A 732 -9.89 0.93 -22.55
C MET A 732 -10.27 0.68 -21.08
N ARG A 733 -11.59 0.65 -20.80
CA ARG A 733 -12.14 0.45 -19.45
C ARG A 733 -13.17 -0.67 -19.47
N LYS A 734 -12.98 -1.69 -18.64
CA LYS A 734 -14.02 -2.69 -18.37
C LYS A 734 -14.82 -2.23 -17.15
N PHE A 735 -16.12 -2.06 -17.33
CA PHE A 735 -17.02 -1.58 -16.28
C PHE A 735 -18.34 -2.35 -16.34
N ARG A 736 -18.74 -2.96 -15.22
CA ARG A 736 -19.96 -3.76 -15.08
C ARG A 736 -20.20 -4.76 -16.23
N GLY A 737 -19.09 -5.42 -16.68
CA GLY A 737 -19.13 -6.44 -17.74
C GLY A 737 -19.21 -5.89 -19.18
N VAL A 738 -19.04 -4.58 -19.38
CA VAL A 738 -18.98 -3.90 -20.68
C VAL A 738 -17.56 -3.38 -20.91
N THR A 739 -17.09 -3.41 -22.16
CA THR A 739 -15.81 -2.80 -22.55
C THR A 739 -16.06 -1.44 -23.21
N TYR A 740 -15.55 -0.38 -22.61
CA TYR A 740 -15.60 0.97 -23.16
C TYR A 740 -14.23 1.33 -23.76
N ASN A 741 -14.24 1.67 -25.07
CA ASN A 741 -13.10 2.25 -25.79
C ASN A 741 -13.32 3.75 -25.89
N ILE A 742 -12.63 4.51 -25.06
CA ILE A 742 -12.82 5.95 -24.88
C ILE A 742 -11.67 6.66 -25.58
N LYS A 743 -11.99 7.57 -26.49
CA LYS A 743 -11.03 8.45 -27.16
C LYS A 743 -11.32 9.88 -26.77
N VAL A 744 -10.37 10.51 -26.07
CA VAL A 744 -10.43 11.93 -25.72
C VAL A 744 -9.56 12.73 -26.69
N LEU A 745 -10.09 13.84 -27.17
CA LEU A 745 -9.46 14.77 -28.09
C LEU A 745 -9.51 16.18 -27.48
N ASN A 746 -8.41 16.90 -27.51
CA ASN A 746 -8.29 18.27 -26.99
C ASN A 746 -7.82 19.24 -28.07
N PRO A 747 -8.64 19.50 -29.10
CA PRO A 747 -8.28 20.40 -30.21
C PRO A 747 -8.17 21.85 -29.76
N ASP A 748 -8.99 22.26 -28.79
CA ASP A 748 -9.09 23.65 -28.32
C ASP A 748 -8.05 23.95 -27.21
N LYS A 749 -7.21 22.95 -26.84
CA LYS A 749 -6.15 23.07 -25.81
C LYS A 749 -6.66 23.64 -24.49
N VAL A 750 -7.79 23.15 -24.03
CA VAL A 750 -8.39 23.51 -22.74
C VAL A 750 -7.94 22.54 -21.65
N MET A 751 -8.00 22.97 -20.41
CA MET A 751 -7.72 22.09 -19.27
C MET A 751 -8.90 21.21 -18.91
N LYS A 752 -10.14 21.71 -19.05
CA LYS A 752 -11.37 21.02 -18.66
C LYS A 752 -12.55 21.48 -19.52
N GLY A 753 -13.59 20.65 -19.57
CA GLY A 753 -14.83 20.92 -20.27
C GLY A 753 -15.08 19.94 -21.41
N VAL A 754 -16.21 19.23 -21.36
CA VAL A 754 -16.66 18.33 -22.42
C VAL A 754 -17.62 19.10 -23.33
N LYS A 755 -17.13 19.54 -24.49
CA LYS A 755 -17.90 20.27 -25.51
C LYS A 755 -18.83 19.35 -26.29
N LYS A 756 -18.40 18.13 -26.57
CA LYS A 756 -19.14 17.15 -27.36
C LYS A 756 -18.75 15.73 -26.96
N MET A 757 -19.74 14.87 -26.84
CA MET A 757 -19.54 13.44 -26.66
C MET A 757 -20.35 12.63 -27.65
N LEU A 758 -19.75 11.61 -28.24
CA LEU A 758 -20.40 10.63 -29.12
C LEU A 758 -20.29 9.24 -28.48
N VAL A 759 -21.43 8.56 -28.39
CA VAL A 759 -21.49 7.15 -27.92
C VAL A 759 -21.96 6.28 -29.08
N ASN A 760 -21.12 5.36 -29.55
CA ASN A 760 -21.34 4.55 -30.75
C ASN A 760 -21.72 5.43 -31.97
N GLY A 761 -21.08 6.59 -32.14
CA GLY A 761 -21.28 7.53 -33.22
C GLY A 761 -22.50 8.44 -33.07
N LYS A 762 -23.31 8.29 -32.01
CA LYS A 762 -24.50 9.15 -31.77
C LYS A 762 -24.18 10.21 -30.71
N PRO A 763 -24.66 11.45 -30.86
CA PRO A 763 -24.49 12.48 -29.83
C PRO A 763 -25.10 12.06 -28.49
N GLN A 764 -24.33 12.28 -27.41
CA GLN A 764 -24.75 12.06 -26.03
C GLN A 764 -24.85 13.42 -25.33
N ALA A 765 -25.97 13.66 -24.66
CA ALA A 765 -26.13 14.83 -23.81
C ALA A 765 -25.39 14.62 -22.47
N GLY A 766 -24.71 15.65 -21.98
CA GLY A 766 -23.90 15.60 -20.76
C GLY A 766 -22.63 14.74 -20.93
N ASN A 767 -22.03 14.40 -19.81
CA ASN A 767 -20.75 13.70 -19.75
C ASN A 767 -20.81 12.32 -19.07
N ILE A 768 -22.01 11.74 -18.91
CA ILE A 768 -22.21 10.39 -18.39
C ILE A 768 -22.60 9.45 -19.52
N VAL A 769 -21.82 8.40 -19.70
CA VAL A 769 -22.15 7.30 -20.61
C VAL A 769 -22.95 6.26 -19.84
N GLY A 770 -24.22 6.09 -20.18
CA GLY A 770 -25.14 5.17 -19.50
C GLY A 770 -24.71 3.71 -19.54
N LEU A 771 -25.48 2.87 -18.88
CA LEU A 771 -25.20 1.42 -18.77
C LEU A 771 -25.60 0.69 -20.06
N PHE A 772 -24.83 -0.31 -20.44
CA PHE A 772 -25.07 -1.18 -21.59
C PHE A 772 -25.17 -2.65 -21.16
N LYS A 773 -25.69 -3.48 -22.06
CA LYS A 773 -25.79 -4.94 -21.85
C LYS A 773 -24.39 -5.54 -21.64
N LYS A 774 -24.24 -6.45 -20.65
CA LYS A 774 -22.99 -7.20 -20.42
C LYS A 774 -22.49 -7.87 -21.70
N GLY A 775 -21.17 -7.82 -21.93
CA GLY A 775 -20.52 -8.32 -23.14
C GLY A 775 -20.46 -7.32 -24.29
N SER A 776 -21.11 -6.16 -24.20
CA SER A 776 -21.04 -5.11 -25.22
C SER A 776 -19.66 -4.47 -25.27
N VAL A 777 -19.31 -3.97 -26.48
CA VAL A 777 -18.17 -3.08 -26.70
C VAL A 777 -18.71 -1.70 -27.14
N VAL A 778 -18.44 -0.69 -26.34
CA VAL A 778 -18.96 0.68 -26.56
C VAL A 778 -17.81 1.59 -26.97
N LYS A 779 -18.01 2.34 -28.05
CA LYS A 779 -17.05 3.37 -28.51
C LYS A 779 -17.52 4.73 -27.99
N VAL A 780 -16.62 5.46 -27.33
CA VAL A 780 -16.88 6.80 -26.81
C VAL A 780 -15.85 7.76 -27.38
N GLU A 781 -16.30 8.85 -28.01
CA GLU A 781 -15.43 9.93 -28.46
C GLU A 781 -15.82 11.21 -27.70
N VAL A 782 -14.82 11.84 -27.10
CA VAL A 782 -14.98 13.03 -26.27
C VAL A 782 -14.11 14.14 -26.81
N TYR A 783 -14.71 15.29 -27.03
CA TYR A 783 -14.04 16.50 -27.49
C TYR A 783 -14.09 17.53 -26.36
N LEU A 784 -12.91 17.95 -25.91
CA LEU A 784 -12.75 19.02 -24.93
C LEU A 784 -12.84 20.39 -25.66
N GLY A 785 -13.40 21.42 -24.96
CA GLY A 785 -13.53 22.78 -25.48
C GLY A 785 -14.49 23.64 -24.69
#